data_7e5aacc25528caf0a96583a03073895f
#
_entry.id   7e5aacc25528caf0a96583a03073895f
#
_cell.length_a   1.000
_cell.length_b   1.000
_cell.length_c   1.000
_cell.angle_alpha   90.00
_cell.angle_beta   90.00
_cell.angle_gamma   90.00
#
_symmetry.space_group_name_H-M   'P 1'
#
loop_
_entity.id
_entity.type
_entity.pdbx_description
1 polymer ?
#
loop_
_entity_poly.entity_id
_entity_poly.type
_entity_poly.pdbx_seq_one_letter_code
_entity_poly.pdbx_strand_id
1 'polypeptide(L)'
;MKEKTKKTIVKVFWFCLLTPILALILFIAGVALFAEIPSFEELENPKTNLATQIISEDGKIINTYHIENRTFVEFDDLPESLVDAAIATEDVRFHSHSGIDFRSLARVAVKSVLLGNVGAGGGGSTITQQLAKTLFPREEATSSFPGASLIKLVTTKFKEWITAVKLERNYTKDEILTMYMNTIFFGSNAYGIRSAANTFFAKDPIDLNIEESALLVGMVNKPTRYNPTINPDHSLKRRNHVLSQMYKYGYLEKEAYDSIVQLPIVLSYETKDHNSGLAPYFRDMLRRYMNAKEPKKSSYKYSEEYQADSLRWENDQLYGWLNKNSKPDGSSYNLDKDGLKIYTTLNSKMQLYAEQAVTEHLGGNLQKSFFADMRWKRNKPFAADVPAETAENLMKQARRWSDRYRTMKDAGASESEINKAFNEKVEMRVFSWNKKGYIDTVMTPNDSIRYYKSFLRAAFVAVEPHTGNVLAYVGGPNYRYFKYDNARQSKRQVGSTIKPFLYTLAMQEGFTPCDQVVNVPYSFEVGDTTWTPKSTDKDIWIGKTVTLKWGLTHSSNNISAYLMKQFGPSAMVEMCHKLGIKSHLDEVPSLCVGPCDISPFEMVSAFNSFPSRGVQIDPIFVTRIEDNRGNVLSNFAASKSEAISEESAYLMVNLMQGVVNEGTAGRLRSVYKLTGQLAGKTGTTNDQSDGWFIGYTPKITAGVWVGAEDRQVHFESLALGGGSNMALPIWGIFMKKVLEDGTLGISSNDVFVKPPGFELDLRCTGGDDDNSSVSVGNKDTQVVEDDFSFFE
;
A
#
# COMPACT_ATOMS: atom_id res chain seq x y z
N MET A 1 3.95 64.64 -59.18
CA MET A 1 3.37 64.54 -57.80
C MET A 1 3.85 65.70 -56.98
N LYS A 2 2.92 66.56 -56.51
CA LYS A 2 3.25 67.83 -55.81
C LYS A 2 4.02 67.50 -54.51
N GLU A 3 5.02 68.28 -54.14
CA GLU A 3 5.93 68.07 -53.00
C GLU A 3 5.20 67.83 -51.65
N LYS A 4 4.03 68.47 -51.44
CA LYS A 4 3.13 68.21 -50.32
C LYS A 4 2.63 66.77 -50.28
N THR A 5 2.33 66.15 -51.42
CA THR A 5 1.81 64.79 -51.49
C THR A 5 2.91 63.78 -51.12
N LYS A 6 4.17 64.02 -51.50
CA LYS A 6 5.31 63.18 -51.09
C LYS A 6 5.54 63.24 -49.58
N LYS A 7 5.50 64.44 -48.99
CA LYS A 7 5.66 64.59 -47.52
C LYS A 7 4.51 63.95 -46.73
N THR A 8 3.30 63.96 -47.26
CA THR A 8 2.15 63.24 -46.58
C THR A 8 2.28 61.76 -46.72
N ILE A 9 2.67 61.15 -47.81
CA ILE A 9 2.92 59.76 -48.07
C ILE A 9 4.04 59.23 -47.09
N VAL A 10 5.13 60.03 -47.01
CA VAL A 10 6.20 59.63 -46.02
C VAL A 10 5.74 59.67 -44.58
N LYS A 11 4.94 60.68 -44.15
CA LYS A 11 4.37 60.72 -42.79
C LYS A 11 3.41 59.61 -42.57
N VAL A 12 2.54 59.24 -43.47
CA VAL A 12 1.61 58.08 -43.35
C VAL A 12 2.38 56.79 -43.30
N PHE A 13 3.42 56.65 -44.14
CA PHE A 13 4.30 55.48 -44.09
C PHE A 13 4.95 55.25 -42.69
N TRP A 14 5.57 56.36 -42.19
CA TRP A 14 6.17 56.24 -40.82
C TRP A 14 5.13 56.05 -39.74
N PHE A 15 3.96 56.68 -39.84
CA PHE A 15 2.86 56.48 -38.92
C PHE A 15 2.38 55.01 -38.93
N CYS A 16 2.12 54.46 -40.12
CA CYS A 16 1.71 53.07 -40.29
C CYS A 16 2.82 52.04 -39.81
N LEU A 17 4.09 52.45 -39.91
CA LEU A 17 5.21 51.63 -39.45
C LEU A 17 5.44 51.70 -37.93
N LEU A 18 5.39 52.93 -37.36
CA LEU A 18 5.73 53.16 -35.95
C LEU A 18 4.56 52.88 -35.01
N THR A 19 3.32 53.11 -35.45
CA THR A 19 2.15 52.87 -34.56
C THR A 19 1.99 51.43 -34.10
N PRO A 20 2.10 50.38 -34.97
CA PRO A 20 2.01 48.99 -34.50
C PRO A 20 3.21 48.63 -33.64
N ILE A 21 4.41 49.15 -33.87
CA ILE A 21 5.59 48.96 -33.05
C ILE A 21 5.36 49.52 -31.64
N LEU A 22 4.86 50.80 -31.57
CA LEU A 22 4.56 51.43 -30.28
C LEU A 22 3.43 50.72 -29.55
N ALA A 23 2.40 50.29 -30.24
CA ALA A 23 1.30 49.51 -29.66
C ALA A 23 1.80 48.17 -29.10
N LEU A 24 2.72 47.52 -29.81
CA LEU A 24 3.34 46.27 -29.34
C LEU A 24 4.21 46.50 -28.08
N ILE A 25 5.00 47.58 -28.05
CA ILE A 25 5.82 47.94 -26.89
C ILE A 25 4.93 48.23 -25.67
N LEU A 26 3.84 49.02 -25.87
CA LEU A 26 2.89 49.32 -24.79
C LEU A 26 2.17 48.06 -24.32
N PHE A 27 1.81 47.15 -25.22
CA PHE A 27 1.20 45.88 -24.87
C PHE A 27 2.19 45.00 -24.03
N ILE A 28 3.44 44.87 -24.44
CA ILE A 28 4.48 44.14 -23.70
C ILE A 28 4.69 44.79 -22.33
N ALA A 29 4.80 46.11 -22.24
CA ALA A 29 4.92 46.82 -20.97
C ALA A 29 3.69 46.60 -20.08
N GLY A 30 2.49 46.62 -20.66
CA GLY A 30 1.25 46.27 -19.94
C GLY A 30 1.26 44.85 -19.38
N VAL A 31 1.65 43.88 -20.19
CA VAL A 31 1.79 42.46 -19.70
C VAL A 31 2.86 42.38 -18.61
N ALA A 32 3.98 43.08 -18.72
CA ALA A 32 5.03 43.05 -17.72
C ALA A 32 4.64 43.74 -16.41
N LEU A 33 3.75 44.75 -16.42
CA LEU A 33 3.31 45.50 -15.24
C LEU A 33 2.07 44.90 -14.57
N PHE A 34 1.13 44.38 -15.36
CA PHE A 34 -0.21 43.99 -14.88
C PHE A 34 -0.47 42.47 -14.90
N ALA A 35 0.37 41.69 -15.59
CA ALA A 35 0.23 40.26 -15.55
C ALA A 35 0.98 39.70 -14.33
N GLU A 36 0.38 38.76 -13.62
CA GLU A 36 1.06 37.99 -12.57
C GLU A 36 2.20 37.19 -13.19
N ILE A 37 3.40 37.76 -13.13
CA ILE A 37 4.64 37.13 -13.58
C ILE A 37 5.31 36.57 -12.31
N PRO A 38 5.77 35.31 -12.31
CA PRO A 38 6.40 34.69 -11.13
C PRO A 38 7.47 35.62 -10.54
N SER A 39 7.43 35.78 -9.20
CA SER A 39 8.44 36.48 -8.44
C SER A 39 9.80 35.74 -8.53
N PHE A 40 10.87 36.41 -8.13
CA PHE A 40 12.20 35.81 -8.08
C PHE A 40 12.21 34.62 -7.09
N GLU A 41 11.57 34.77 -5.95
CA GLU A 41 11.42 33.76 -4.92
C GLU A 41 10.62 32.52 -5.39
N GLU A 42 9.59 32.72 -6.24
CA GLU A 42 8.84 31.63 -6.87
C GLU A 42 9.63 30.91 -7.99
N LEU A 43 10.59 31.58 -8.61
CA LEU A 43 11.50 30.97 -9.59
C LEU A 43 12.62 30.18 -8.90
N GLU A 44 13.15 30.66 -7.77
CA GLU A 44 14.11 29.90 -6.94
C GLU A 44 13.49 28.68 -6.28
N ASN A 45 12.22 28.77 -5.92
CA ASN A 45 11.46 27.70 -5.32
C ASN A 45 10.19 27.44 -6.12
N PRO A 46 10.29 26.92 -7.36
CA PRO A 46 9.10 26.59 -8.12
C PRO A 46 8.27 25.62 -7.28
N LYS A 47 6.96 25.90 -7.12
CA LYS A 47 6.00 25.03 -6.44
C LYS A 47 5.85 23.73 -7.24
N THR A 48 6.95 23.01 -7.40
CA THR A 48 6.95 21.68 -8.03
C THR A 48 6.32 20.70 -7.04
N ASN A 49 5.38 19.91 -7.53
CA ASN A 49 4.82 18.82 -6.72
C ASN A 49 5.95 17.84 -6.42
N LEU A 50 6.48 17.90 -5.21
CA LEU A 50 7.53 16.99 -4.75
C LEU A 50 6.89 15.71 -4.22
N ALA A 51 7.41 14.59 -4.62
CA ALA A 51 6.96 13.30 -4.11
C ALA A 51 7.35 13.13 -2.64
N THR A 52 6.38 12.86 -1.78
CA THR A 52 6.64 12.48 -0.39
C THR A 52 7.26 11.08 -0.33
N GLN A 53 8.38 10.94 0.35
CA GLN A 53 9.10 9.70 0.50
C GLN A 53 8.66 8.96 1.77
N ILE A 54 8.43 7.66 1.66
CA ILE A 54 8.18 6.76 2.78
C ILE A 54 9.45 5.96 3.00
N ILE A 55 10.08 6.18 4.14
CA ILE A 55 11.40 5.64 4.47
C ILE A 55 11.23 4.59 5.57
N SER A 56 11.80 3.40 5.36
CA SER A 56 11.82 2.34 6.38
C SER A 56 12.81 2.65 7.50
N GLU A 57 12.72 1.90 8.60
CA GLU A 57 13.64 1.97 9.72
C GLU A 57 15.10 1.78 9.29
N ASP A 58 15.34 0.86 8.36
CA ASP A 58 16.67 0.56 7.77
C ASP A 58 17.09 1.56 6.67
N GLY A 59 16.43 2.71 6.57
CA GLY A 59 16.81 3.85 5.72
C GLY A 59 16.48 3.69 4.24
N LYS A 60 15.75 2.65 3.83
CA LYS A 60 15.36 2.46 2.44
C LYS A 60 14.07 3.17 2.09
N ILE A 61 13.99 3.75 0.91
CA ILE A 61 12.75 4.30 0.38
C ILE A 61 11.85 3.14 -0.02
N ILE A 62 10.77 2.91 0.74
CA ILE A 62 9.78 1.88 0.47
C ILE A 62 8.98 2.24 -0.78
N ASN A 63 8.54 3.51 -0.86
CA ASN A 63 7.81 4.08 -1.99
C ASN A 63 7.65 5.60 -1.81
N THR A 64 6.94 6.22 -2.74
CA THR A 64 6.62 7.65 -2.72
C THR A 64 5.11 7.89 -2.86
N TYR A 65 4.58 8.94 -2.20
CA TYR A 65 3.29 9.50 -2.55
C TYR A 65 3.51 10.63 -3.54
N HIS A 66 2.82 10.61 -4.65
CA HIS A 66 2.93 11.64 -5.70
C HIS A 66 1.68 11.67 -6.57
N ILE A 67 1.31 12.85 -7.03
CA ILE A 67 0.38 13.01 -8.16
C ILE A 67 1.14 12.67 -9.44
N GLU A 68 2.42 13.08 -9.48
CA GLU A 68 3.34 12.94 -10.60
C GLU A 68 4.62 12.29 -10.08
N ASN A 69 5.03 11.18 -10.65
CA ASN A 69 6.24 10.48 -10.22
C ASN A 69 7.48 11.29 -10.64
N ARG A 70 7.98 12.17 -9.77
CA ARG A 70 9.16 13.02 -9.98
C ARG A 70 10.26 12.63 -9.00
N THR A 71 11.38 12.19 -9.55
CA THR A 71 12.63 11.99 -8.81
C THR A 71 13.68 12.85 -9.51
N PHE A 72 14.24 13.82 -8.80
CA PHE A 72 15.21 14.75 -9.38
C PHE A 72 16.54 14.06 -9.70
N VAL A 73 17.18 14.56 -10.75
CA VAL A 73 18.54 14.24 -11.15
C VAL A 73 19.37 15.52 -11.14
N GLU A 74 20.65 15.39 -10.86
CA GLU A 74 21.63 16.45 -11.11
C GLU A 74 22.09 16.38 -12.58
N PHE A 75 22.78 17.44 -13.06
CA PHE A 75 23.24 17.49 -14.45
C PHE A 75 24.18 16.32 -14.78
N ASP A 76 25.06 15.95 -13.86
CA ASP A 76 26.03 14.85 -14.01
C ASP A 76 25.38 13.46 -14.07
N ASP A 77 24.11 13.34 -13.64
CA ASP A 77 23.32 12.11 -13.80
C ASP A 77 22.73 11.94 -15.21
N LEU A 78 22.85 12.95 -16.08
CA LEU A 78 22.32 12.92 -17.44
C LEU A 78 23.38 12.43 -18.44
N PRO A 79 23.10 11.39 -19.23
CA PRO A 79 24.04 10.97 -20.25
C PRO A 79 24.12 12.02 -21.37
N GLU A 80 25.31 12.21 -21.94
CA GLU A 80 25.56 13.14 -23.03
C GLU A 80 24.59 12.92 -24.21
N SER A 81 24.31 11.66 -24.54
CA SER A 81 23.37 11.27 -25.60
C SER A 81 21.95 11.82 -25.41
N LEU A 82 21.50 11.97 -24.16
CA LEU A 82 20.18 12.54 -23.84
C LEU A 82 20.15 14.05 -24.00
N VAL A 83 21.20 14.70 -23.50
CA VAL A 83 21.41 16.16 -23.62
C VAL A 83 21.46 16.54 -25.11
N ASP A 84 22.26 15.85 -25.89
CA ASP A 84 22.42 16.05 -27.32
C ASP A 84 21.13 15.82 -28.11
N ALA A 85 20.40 14.74 -27.78
CA ALA A 85 19.09 14.43 -28.38
C ALA A 85 18.08 15.56 -28.14
N ALA A 86 18.04 16.09 -26.91
CA ALA A 86 17.13 17.18 -26.55
C ALA A 86 17.49 18.48 -27.27
N ILE A 87 18.77 18.86 -27.28
CA ILE A 87 19.24 20.07 -27.95
C ILE A 87 19.04 19.97 -29.49
N ALA A 88 19.44 18.85 -30.10
CA ALA A 88 19.30 18.62 -31.52
C ALA A 88 17.84 18.66 -32.02
N THR A 89 16.89 18.21 -31.16
CA THR A 89 15.49 18.05 -31.55
C THR A 89 14.62 19.23 -31.17
N GLU A 90 14.76 19.74 -29.94
CA GLU A 90 13.87 20.76 -29.39
C GLU A 90 14.44 22.18 -29.56
N ASP A 91 15.76 22.37 -29.43
CA ASP A 91 16.37 23.72 -29.45
C ASP A 91 17.84 23.71 -29.87
N VAL A 92 18.09 23.50 -31.15
CA VAL A 92 19.46 23.38 -31.71
C VAL A 92 20.39 24.58 -31.44
N ARG A 93 19.86 25.72 -31.07
CA ARG A 93 20.60 26.96 -30.73
C ARG A 93 20.52 27.32 -29.26
N PHE A 94 20.21 26.34 -28.43
CA PHE A 94 20.02 26.52 -26.99
C PHE A 94 21.13 27.34 -26.33
N HIS A 95 22.38 27.04 -26.65
CA HIS A 95 23.55 27.75 -26.10
C HIS A 95 23.79 29.15 -26.69
N SER A 96 23.05 29.56 -27.74
CA SER A 96 23.32 30.81 -28.49
C SER A 96 22.24 31.90 -28.34
N HIS A 97 21.23 31.69 -27.48
CA HIS A 97 20.22 32.66 -27.19
C HIS A 97 19.92 32.75 -25.69
N SER A 98 19.22 33.81 -25.24
CA SER A 98 18.82 34.07 -23.85
C SER A 98 17.31 33.87 -23.63
N GLY A 99 16.80 32.66 -23.84
CA GLY A 99 15.42 32.26 -23.63
C GLY A 99 14.50 32.44 -24.83
N ILE A 100 14.81 33.35 -25.79
CA ILE A 100 14.04 33.57 -27.02
C ILE A 100 14.96 33.44 -28.24
N ASP A 101 14.62 32.51 -29.12
CA ASP A 101 15.31 32.36 -30.41
C ASP A 101 14.58 33.14 -31.51
N PHE A 102 15.00 34.39 -31.71
CA PHE A 102 14.41 35.29 -32.72
C PHE A 102 14.58 34.77 -34.16
N ARG A 103 15.64 34.00 -34.48
CA ARG A 103 15.84 33.40 -35.79
C ARG A 103 14.83 32.29 -36.09
N SER A 104 14.52 31.47 -35.09
CA SER A 104 13.46 30.45 -35.19
C SER A 104 12.08 31.10 -35.34
N LEU A 105 11.80 32.15 -34.57
CA LEU A 105 10.54 32.89 -34.68
C LEU A 105 10.36 33.50 -36.04
N ALA A 106 11.39 34.18 -36.59
CA ALA A 106 11.36 34.74 -37.92
C ALA A 106 11.15 33.63 -38.99
N ARG A 107 11.83 32.51 -38.87
CA ARG A 107 11.65 31.38 -39.81
C ARG A 107 10.22 30.82 -39.77
N VAL A 108 9.61 30.68 -38.60
CA VAL A 108 8.22 30.22 -38.43
C VAL A 108 7.25 31.23 -38.99
N ALA A 109 7.44 32.54 -38.72
CA ALA A 109 6.61 33.62 -39.23
C ALA A 109 6.63 33.65 -40.77
N VAL A 110 7.80 33.60 -41.39
CA VAL A 110 7.96 33.57 -42.84
C VAL A 110 7.28 32.35 -43.46
N LYS A 111 7.50 31.17 -42.92
CA LYS A 111 6.85 29.94 -43.43
C LYS A 111 5.34 29.91 -43.24
N SER A 112 4.84 30.39 -42.12
CA SER A 112 3.39 30.40 -41.84
C SER A 112 2.65 31.46 -42.68
N VAL A 113 3.24 32.66 -42.88
CA VAL A 113 2.59 33.78 -43.59
C VAL A 113 2.78 33.67 -45.08
N LEU A 114 3.97 33.28 -45.57
CA LEU A 114 4.28 33.27 -47.03
C LEU A 114 3.87 31.94 -47.71
N LEU A 115 3.85 30.82 -46.99
CA LEU A 115 3.59 29.48 -47.56
C LEU A 115 2.21 28.93 -47.20
N GLY A 116 1.41 29.63 -46.41
CA GLY A 116 0.06 29.24 -46.04
C GLY A 116 -0.02 27.92 -45.25
N ASN A 117 1.10 27.41 -44.77
CA ASN A 117 1.20 26.07 -44.19
C ASN A 117 1.45 26.17 -42.67
N VAL A 118 0.38 26.40 -41.93
CA VAL A 118 0.40 26.61 -40.45
C VAL A 118 1.01 25.42 -39.65
N GLY A 119 1.21 24.26 -40.29
CA GLY A 119 1.77 23.05 -39.65
C GLY A 119 3.21 22.68 -40.04
N ALA A 120 3.78 23.27 -41.11
CA ALA A 120 5.09 22.84 -41.68
C ALA A 120 6.30 23.61 -41.12
N GLY A 121 6.11 24.50 -40.15
CA GLY A 121 7.16 25.44 -39.68
C GLY A 121 8.16 24.88 -38.67
N GLY A 122 7.97 23.71 -38.13
CA GLY A 122 8.75 23.21 -36.99
C GLY A 122 8.45 24.01 -35.70
N GLY A 123 8.80 23.52 -34.54
CA GLY A 123 8.63 24.19 -33.24
C GLY A 123 9.42 25.52 -33.20
N GLY A 124 8.77 26.60 -32.80
CA GLY A 124 9.40 27.89 -32.57
C GLY A 124 9.64 28.23 -31.10
N SER A 125 9.33 27.33 -30.21
CA SER A 125 9.53 27.49 -28.76
C SER A 125 10.86 26.88 -28.32
N THR A 126 11.60 27.58 -27.48
CA THR A 126 12.88 27.13 -26.91
C THR A 126 12.64 26.17 -25.73
N ILE A 127 13.68 25.42 -25.34
CA ILE A 127 13.67 24.60 -24.13
C ILE A 127 13.27 25.45 -22.92
N THR A 128 13.84 26.64 -22.76
CA THR A 128 13.54 27.54 -21.64
C THR A 128 12.07 28.01 -21.65
N GLN A 129 11.47 28.22 -22.82
CA GLN A 129 10.03 28.57 -22.94
C GLN A 129 9.14 27.35 -22.60
N GLN A 130 9.55 26.16 -22.98
CA GLN A 130 8.85 24.92 -22.60
C GLN A 130 8.92 24.69 -21.09
N LEU A 131 10.08 24.92 -20.47
CA LEU A 131 10.25 24.90 -19.03
C LEU A 131 9.35 25.93 -18.34
N ALA A 132 9.38 27.19 -18.77
CA ALA A 132 8.52 28.24 -18.23
C ALA A 132 7.03 27.88 -18.28
N LYS A 133 6.57 27.28 -19.37
CA LYS A 133 5.19 26.80 -19.54
C LYS A 133 4.86 25.65 -18.58
N THR A 134 5.80 24.78 -18.27
CA THR A 134 5.60 23.62 -17.40
C THR A 134 5.60 24.03 -15.92
N LEU A 135 6.48 24.93 -15.54
CA LEU A 135 6.56 25.46 -14.16
C LEU A 135 5.36 26.34 -13.80
N PHE A 136 4.81 27.06 -14.78
CA PHE A 136 3.69 28.00 -14.60
C PHE A 136 2.54 27.65 -15.56
N PRO A 137 1.71 26.63 -15.21
CA PRO A 137 0.64 26.14 -16.06
C PRO A 137 -0.38 27.22 -16.41
N ARG A 138 -1.01 27.09 -17.56
CA ARG A 138 -2.06 28.02 -18.04
C ARG A 138 -3.31 27.84 -17.20
N GLU A 139 -3.88 28.98 -16.72
CA GLU A 139 -5.21 28.97 -16.14
C GLU A 139 -6.27 28.65 -17.19
N GLU A 140 -7.25 27.80 -16.85
CA GLU A 140 -8.37 27.51 -17.74
C GLU A 140 -9.23 28.75 -18.01
N ALA A 141 -9.72 28.88 -19.24
CA ALA A 141 -10.46 30.07 -19.67
C ALA A 141 -11.92 29.97 -19.25
N THR A 142 -12.36 30.86 -18.36
CA THR A 142 -13.76 30.98 -17.90
C THR A 142 -14.56 32.09 -18.59
N SER A 143 -13.98 32.81 -19.56
CA SER A 143 -14.67 33.98 -20.22
C SER A 143 -15.26 33.63 -21.59
N SER A 144 -16.52 34.03 -21.78
CA SER A 144 -17.36 33.80 -22.98
C SER A 144 -17.37 34.93 -24.03
N PHE A 145 -16.39 35.85 -24.02
CA PHE A 145 -16.35 36.95 -24.97
C PHE A 145 -15.67 36.56 -26.31
N PRO A 146 -16.28 36.85 -27.48
CA PRO A 146 -15.65 36.60 -28.79
C PRO A 146 -14.31 37.34 -28.93
N GLY A 147 -13.19 36.59 -29.15
CA GLY A 147 -11.83 37.17 -29.24
C GLY A 147 -11.01 37.08 -27.94
N ALA A 148 -11.63 36.84 -26.80
CA ALA A 148 -10.92 36.68 -25.51
C ALA A 148 -9.88 35.55 -25.53
N SER A 149 -10.13 34.49 -26.29
CA SER A 149 -9.22 33.35 -26.46
C SER A 149 -7.93 33.72 -27.18
N LEU A 150 -7.99 34.56 -28.17
CA LEU A 150 -6.81 35.06 -28.93
C LEU A 150 -5.95 35.96 -28.06
N ILE A 151 -6.58 36.95 -27.37
CA ILE A 151 -5.86 37.85 -26.46
C ILE A 151 -5.21 37.07 -25.34
N LYS A 152 -5.92 36.11 -24.74
CA LYS A 152 -5.39 35.24 -23.66
C LYS A 152 -4.22 34.40 -24.19
N LEU A 153 -4.30 33.83 -25.40
CA LEU A 153 -3.21 33.09 -26.05
C LEU A 153 -1.95 33.96 -26.21
N VAL A 154 -2.11 35.17 -26.73
CA VAL A 154 -1.01 36.11 -26.94
C VAL A 154 -0.40 36.54 -25.60
N THR A 155 -1.22 36.92 -24.62
CA THR A 155 -0.77 37.29 -23.27
C THR A 155 0.00 36.16 -22.60
N THR A 156 -0.50 34.94 -22.69
CA THR A 156 0.19 33.74 -22.16
C THR A 156 1.53 33.53 -22.82
N LYS A 157 1.63 33.70 -24.13
CA LYS A 157 2.90 33.60 -24.85
C LYS A 157 3.92 34.64 -24.42
N PHE A 158 3.49 35.87 -24.20
CA PHE A 158 4.37 36.92 -23.68
C PHE A 158 4.80 36.65 -22.22
N LYS A 159 3.91 36.11 -21.36
CA LYS A 159 4.29 35.65 -20.03
C LYS A 159 5.37 34.55 -20.09
N GLU A 160 5.19 33.52 -20.95
CA GLU A 160 6.19 32.49 -21.19
C GLU A 160 7.55 33.08 -21.61
N TRP A 161 7.56 34.07 -22.51
CA TRP A 161 8.79 34.73 -22.99
C TRP A 161 9.50 35.52 -21.89
N ILE A 162 8.75 36.33 -21.12
CA ILE A 162 9.32 37.12 -20.02
C ILE A 162 9.88 36.16 -18.95
N THR A 163 9.17 35.10 -18.61
CA THR A 163 9.61 34.07 -17.64
C THR A 163 10.86 33.36 -18.16
N ALA A 164 10.91 32.99 -19.45
CA ALA A 164 12.08 32.36 -20.04
C ALA A 164 13.33 33.24 -19.97
N VAL A 165 13.18 34.55 -20.26
CA VAL A 165 14.29 35.50 -20.12
C VAL A 165 14.73 35.70 -18.67
N LYS A 166 13.78 35.67 -17.71
CA LYS A 166 14.12 35.69 -16.27
C LYS A 166 14.91 34.43 -15.85
N LEU A 167 14.49 33.27 -16.30
CA LEU A 167 15.21 32.00 -16.03
C LEU A 167 16.65 32.06 -16.57
N GLU A 168 16.85 32.46 -17.82
CA GLU A 168 18.19 32.58 -18.42
C GLU A 168 19.10 33.64 -17.77
N ARG A 169 18.54 34.57 -17.00
CA ARG A 169 19.34 35.54 -16.25
C ARG A 169 19.82 35.00 -14.91
N ASN A 170 19.14 34.02 -14.38
CA ASN A 170 19.37 33.55 -13.01
C ASN A 170 19.96 32.14 -12.97
N TYR A 171 19.81 31.35 -14.04
CA TYR A 171 20.28 29.98 -14.09
C TYR A 171 21.21 29.79 -15.29
N THR A 172 22.18 28.91 -15.13
CA THR A 172 23.04 28.45 -16.22
C THR A 172 22.26 27.57 -17.21
N LYS A 173 22.83 27.35 -18.37
CA LYS A 173 22.22 26.46 -19.37
C LYS A 173 22.05 25.03 -18.87
N ASP A 174 22.99 24.52 -18.11
CA ASP A 174 22.99 23.18 -17.55
C ASP A 174 21.90 23.03 -16.48
N GLU A 175 21.75 24.05 -15.61
CA GLU A 175 20.65 24.10 -14.62
C GLU A 175 19.28 24.18 -15.31
N ILE A 176 19.12 24.99 -16.37
CA ILE A 176 17.87 25.08 -17.12
C ILE A 176 17.53 23.73 -17.79
N LEU A 177 18.53 23.05 -18.38
CA LEU A 177 18.33 21.74 -18.99
C LEU A 177 17.99 20.68 -17.94
N THR A 178 18.66 20.70 -16.80
CA THR A 178 18.38 19.82 -15.67
C THR A 178 16.95 20.02 -15.15
N MET A 179 16.54 21.26 -14.91
CA MET A 179 15.16 21.58 -14.54
C MET A 179 14.16 21.11 -15.59
N TYR A 180 14.47 21.30 -16.87
CA TYR A 180 13.63 20.84 -17.99
C TYR A 180 13.46 19.31 -17.94
N MET A 181 14.56 18.56 -17.87
CA MET A 181 14.53 17.09 -17.81
C MET A 181 13.82 16.56 -16.55
N ASN A 182 13.88 17.28 -15.44
CA ASN A 182 13.20 16.92 -14.20
C ASN A 182 11.69 17.21 -14.22
N THR A 183 11.21 18.09 -15.12
CA THR A 183 9.82 18.57 -15.06
C THR A 183 8.92 18.08 -16.17
N ILE A 184 9.46 17.69 -17.32
CA ILE A 184 8.66 17.29 -18.48
C ILE A 184 7.93 15.95 -18.28
N PHE A 185 6.78 15.84 -18.94
CA PHE A 185 5.96 14.63 -18.95
C PHE A 185 6.32 13.72 -20.12
N PHE A 186 6.68 12.45 -19.84
CA PHE A 186 7.07 11.45 -20.83
C PHE A 186 5.96 10.45 -21.17
N GLY A 187 4.77 10.56 -20.60
CA GLY A 187 3.70 9.57 -20.73
C GLY A 187 3.74 8.49 -19.64
N SER A 188 2.74 7.61 -19.60
CA SER A 188 2.63 6.52 -18.60
C SER A 188 2.80 7.00 -17.14
N ASN A 189 2.33 8.21 -16.83
CA ASN A 189 2.49 8.89 -15.54
C ASN A 189 3.96 9.15 -15.12
N ALA A 190 4.90 9.12 -16.07
CA ALA A 190 6.30 9.40 -15.82
C ALA A 190 6.58 10.91 -16.04
N TYR A 191 6.84 11.61 -14.95
CA TYR A 191 7.28 13.01 -14.92
C TYR A 191 8.74 13.07 -14.53
N GLY A 192 9.55 13.74 -15.33
CA GLY A 192 11.00 13.78 -15.21
C GLY A 192 11.70 12.54 -15.75
N ILE A 193 12.96 12.74 -16.12
CA ILE A 193 13.76 11.76 -16.86
C ILE A 193 14.04 10.49 -16.05
N ARG A 194 14.32 10.59 -14.74
CA ARG A 194 14.57 9.41 -13.90
C ARG A 194 13.34 8.51 -13.83
N SER A 195 12.16 9.10 -13.68
CA SER A 195 10.92 8.37 -13.72
C SER A 195 10.68 7.71 -15.08
N ALA A 196 10.99 8.40 -16.18
CA ALA A 196 10.83 7.87 -17.53
C ALA A 196 11.81 6.72 -17.80
N ALA A 197 13.09 6.89 -17.49
CA ALA A 197 14.12 5.86 -17.66
C ALA A 197 13.79 4.58 -16.89
N ASN A 198 13.36 4.73 -15.62
CA ASN A 198 12.91 3.61 -14.80
C ASN A 198 11.64 2.95 -15.35
N THR A 199 10.64 3.74 -15.80
CA THR A 199 9.36 3.22 -16.30
C THR A 199 9.50 2.43 -17.59
N PHE A 200 10.30 2.93 -18.54
CA PHE A 200 10.38 2.33 -19.87
C PHE A 200 11.52 1.33 -20.01
N PHE A 201 12.60 1.48 -19.22
CA PHE A 201 13.82 0.69 -19.39
C PHE A 201 14.34 0.02 -18.12
N ALA A 202 13.73 0.30 -16.94
CA ALA A 202 14.21 -0.16 -15.63
C ALA A 202 15.68 0.23 -15.36
N LYS A 203 16.11 1.44 -15.81
CA LYS A 203 17.46 1.98 -15.71
C LYS A 203 17.47 3.33 -15.00
N ASP A 204 18.61 3.70 -14.42
CA ASP A 204 18.87 5.10 -14.08
C ASP A 204 19.21 5.90 -15.35
N PRO A 205 18.98 7.23 -15.37
CA PRO A 205 19.21 8.05 -16.57
C PRO A 205 20.60 7.93 -17.15
N ILE A 206 21.63 7.87 -16.32
CA ILE A 206 23.03 7.77 -16.75
C ILE A 206 23.33 6.49 -17.55
N ASP A 207 22.52 5.43 -17.33
CA ASP A 207 22.69 4.12 -17.99
C ASP A 207 21.91 4.01 -19.31
N LEU A 208 21.23 5.09 -19.74
CA LEU A 208 20.50 5.11 -21.01
C LEU A 208 21.48 5.10 -22.19
N ASN A 209 21.23 4.23 -23.14
CA ASN A 209 21.95 4.26 -24.43
C ASN A 209 21.35 5.30 -25.40
N ILE A 210 21.98 5.49 -26.57
CA ILE A 210 21.62 6.54 -27.53
C ILE A 210 20.18 6.36 -28.04
N GLU A 211 19.78 5.13 -28.40
CA GLU A 211 18.43 4.86 -28.92
C GLU A 211 17.34 5.02 -27.86
N GLU A 212 17.64 4.73 -26.59
CA GLU A 212 16.74 4.92 -25.46
C GLU A 212 16.57 6.42 -25.16
N SER A 213 17.66 7.17 -25.13
CA SER A 213 17.69 8.62 -25.00
C SER A 213 16.88 9.29 -26.12
N ALA A 214 17.11 8.88 -27.37
CA ALA A 214 16.38 9.38 -28.53
C ALA A 214 14.87 9.04 -28.48
N LEU A 215 14.50 7.87 -27.94
CA LEU A 215 13.12 7.48 -27.74
C LEU A 215 12.42 8.39 -26.73
N LEU A 216 13.02 8.58 -25.56
CA LEU A 216 12.45 9.43 -24.51
C LEU A 216 12.29 10.87 -24.97
N VAL A 217 13.31 11.48 -25.57
CA VAL A 217 13.22 12.83 -26.14
C VAL A 217 12.14 12.90 -27.24
N GLY A 218 12.02 11.87 -28.04
CA GLY A 218 10.97 11.77 -29.04
C GLY A 218 9.56 11.83 -28.47
N MET A 219 9.34 11.26 -27.26
CA MET A 219 8.05 11.23 -26.61
C MET A 219 7.58 12.61 -26.10
N VAL A 220 8.51 13.50 -25.73
CA VAL A 220 8.20 14.82 -25.12
C VAL A 220 7.18 15.63 -25.94
N ASN A 221 7.28 15.59 -27.26
CA ASN A 221 6.42 16.37 -28.14
C ASN A 221 4.93 16.01 -28.03
N LYS A 222 4.59 14.72 -27.99
CA LYS A 222 3.22 14.18 -27.81
C LYS A 222 3.29 12.85 -27.06
N PRO A 223 3.37 12.88 -25.70
CA PRO A 223 3.66 11.73 -24.88
C PRO A 223 2.71 10.54 -25.07
N THR A 224 1.41 10.80 -25.27
CA THR A 224 0.43 9.73 -25.53
C THR A 224 0.58 9.14 -26.94
N ARG A 225 0.84 9.99 -27.96
CA ARG A 225 0.92 9.54 -29.36
C ARG A 225 2.20 8.75 -29.64
N TYR A 226 3.29 9.15 -29.02
CA TYR A 226 4.60 8.53 -29.20
C TYR A 226 4.99 7.57 -28.09
N ASN A 227 4.01 7.12 -27.29
CA ASN A 227 4.24 6.11 -26.27
C ASN A 227 4.47 4.74 -26.91
N PRO A 228 5.62 4.09 -26.68
CA PRO A 228 5.95 2.82 -27.31
C PRO A 228 5.07 1.65 -26.85
N THR A 229 4.46 1.75 -25.68
CA THR A 229 3.54 0.71 -25.17
C THR A 229 2.13 0.81 -25.77
N ILE A 230 1.78 2.00 -26.33
CA ILE A 230 0.46 2.26 -26.91
C ILE A 230 0.56 2.26 -28.45
N ASN A 231 1.58 2.93 -29.00
CA ASN A 231 1.74 3.19 -30.44
C ASN A 231 3.19 2.90 -30.88
N PRO A 232 3.66 1.64 -30.91
CA PRO A 232 5.07 1.30 -31.15
C PRO A 232 5.59 1.83 -32.50
N ASP A 233 4.79 1.77 -33.59
CA ASP A 233 5.18 2.23 -34.91
C ASP A 233 5.39 3.76 -34.98
N HIS A 234 4.50 4.51 -34.33
CA HIS A 234 4.65 5.96 -34.24
C HIS A 234 5.84 6.36 -33.37
N SER A 235 6.08 5.60 -32.31
CA SER A 235 7.21 5.77 -31.41
C SER A 235 8.54 5.51 -32.14
N LEU A 236 8.64 4.40 -32.89
CA LEU A 236 9.81 4.05 -33.70
C LEU A 236 10.15 5.14 -34.72
N LYS A 237 9.14 5.60 -35.48
CA LYS A 237 9.33 6.70 -36.45
C LYS A 237 9.80 7.98 -35.78
N ARG A 238 9.29 8.29 -34.62
CA ARG A 238 9.66 9.50 -33.86
C ARG A 238 11.06 9.39 -33.26
N ARG A 239 11.46 8.23 -32.70
CA ARG A 239 12.83 7.94 -32.29
C ARG A 239 13.82 8.15 -33.45
N ASN A 240 13.52 7.55 -34.59
CA ASN A 240 14.39 7.66 -35.77
C ASN A 240 14.47 9.10 -36.30
N HIS A 241 13.41 9.91 -36.12
CA HIS A 241 13.47 11.34 -36.40
C HIS A 241 14.43 12.07 -35.44
N VAL A 242 14.43 11.75 -34.14
CA VAL A 242 15.39 12.35 -33.18
C VAL A 242 16.82 11.98 -33.59
N LEU A 243 17.08 10.71 -33.84
CA LEU A 243 18.41 10.24 -34.33
C LEU A 243 18.85 10.98 -35.62
N SER A 244 17.91 11.23 -36.53
CA SER A 244 18.22 12.01 -37.75
C SER A 244 18.57 13.47 -37.47
N GLN A 245 17.98 14.08 -36.42
CA GLN A 245 18.36 15.44 -36.01
C GLN A 245 19.76 15.43 -35.35
N MET A 246 20.04 14.44 -34.48
CA MET A 246 21.36 14.29 -33.86
C MET A 246 22.46 14.12 -34.91
N TYR A 247 22.26 13.27 -35.93
CA TYR A 247 23.17 13.13 -37.05
C TYR A 247 23.31 14.45 -37.85
N LYS A 248 22.21 15.07 -38.19
CA LYS A 248 22.17 16.31 -38.97
C LYS A 248 22.96 17.47 -38.33
N TYR A 249 22.94 17.55 -36.99
CA TYR A 249 23.59 18.62 -36.24
C TYR A 249 24.96 18.23 -35.66
N GLY A 250 25.48 17.06 -36.02
CA GLY A 250 26.83 16.62 -35.69
C GLY A 250 27.01 16.04 -34.31
N TYR A 251 25.91 15.64 -33.65
CA TYR A 251 25.91 14.94 -32.34
C TYR A 251 26.01 13.41 -32.50
N LEU A 252 25.90 12.89 -33.72
CA LEU A 252 25.99 11.46 -34.01
C LEU A 252 26.72 11.23 -35.32
N GLU A 253 27.70 10.36 -35.30
CA GLU A 253 28.45 9.97 -36.52
C GLU A 253 27.56 9.13 -37.42
N LYS A 254 27.89 9.12 -38.75
CA LYS A 254 27.05 8.48 -39.77
C LYS A 254 26.96 6.96 -39.55
N GLU A 255 28.03 6.33 -39.23
CA GLU A 255 28.14 4.89 -39.01
C GLU A 255 27.28 4.44 -37.82
N ALA A 256 27.32 5.22 -36.74
CA ALA A 256 26.47 4.99 -35.55
C ALA A 256 24.99 5.23 -35.87
N TYR A 257 24.67 6.31 -36.62
CA TYR A 257 23.29 6.59 -37.07
C TYR A 257 22.73 5.43 -37.91
N ASP A 258 23.46 4.99 -38.92
CA ASP A 258 23.03 3.94 -39.86
C ASP A 258 22.80 2.60 -39.14
N SER A 259 23.57 2.32 -38.09
CA SER A 259 23.45 1.13 -37.26
C SER A 259 22.24 1.22 -36.29
N ILE A 260 22.14 2.31 -35.54
CA ILE A 260 21.14 2.46 -34.46
C ILE A 260 19.72 2.61 -35.01
N VAL A 261 19.56 3.25 -36.17
CA VAL A 261 18.22 3.48 -36.78
C VAL A 261 17.52 2.17 -37.16
N GLN A 262 18.27 1.08 -37.36
CA GLN A 262 17.75 -0.26 -37.70
C GLN A 262 17.33 -1.06 -36.46
N LEU A 263 17.75 -0.66 -35.24
CA LEU A 263 17.42 -1.39 -34.01
C LEU A 263 15.94 -1.30 -33.67
N PRO A 264 15.32 -2.40 -33.22
CA PRO A 264 13.95 -2.36 -32.71
C PRO A 264 13.89 -1.59 -31.38
N ILE A 265 12.71 -1.17 -30.96
CA ILE A 265 12.50 -0.67 -29.60
C ILE A 265 12.43 -1.87 -28.65
N VAL A 266 13.34 -1.93 -27.68
CA VAL A 266 13.33 -2.94 -26.62
C VAL A 266 12.98 -2.23 -25.32
N LEU A 267 11.92 -2.67 -24.65
CA LEU A 267 11.43 -2.10 -23.40
C LEU A 267 11.57 -3.10 -22.25
N SER A 268 11.98 -2.59 -21.10
CA SER A 268 11.82 -3.24 -19.79
C SER A 268 10.73 -2.48 -19.02
N TYR A 269 9.51 -2.49 -19.56
CA TYR A 269 8.43 -1.62 -19.12
C TYR A 269 7.85 -2.07 -17.79
N GLU A 270 8.07 -1.26 -16.75
CA GLU A 270 7.47 -1.42 -15.42
C GLU A 270 6.74 -0.15 -15.02
N THR A 271 5.42 -0.20 -14.89
CA THR A 271 4.67 0.89 -14.27
C THR A 271 4.80 0.80 -12.76
N LYS A 272 5.58 1.68 -12.17
CA LYS A 272 5.52 1.92 -10.72
C LYS A 272 4.28 2.76 -10.42
N ASP A 273 3.12 2.11 -10.37
CA ASP A 273 1.91 2.73 -9.85
C ASP A 273 1.87 2.61 -8.31
N HIS A 274 0.95 3.35 -7.67
CA HIS A 274 0.75 3.27 -6.21
C HIS A 274 0.31 1.88 -5.72
N ASN A 275 -0.02 0.95 -6.63
CA ASN A 275 -0.38 -0.44 -6.32
C ASN A 275 0.86 -1.35 -6.29
N SER A 276 1.99 -0.91 -6.84
CA SER A 276 3.24 -1.68 -6.91
C SER A 276 4.22 -1.27 -5.80
N GLY A 277 5.25 -2.08 -5.58
CA GLY A 277 6.27 -1.87 -4.55
C GLY A 277 5.89 -2.43 -3.18
N LEU A 278 6.81 -2.29 -2.23
CA LEU A 278 6.72 -2.87 -0.89
C LEU A 278 5.63 -2.19 -0.04
N ALA A 279 4.97 -2.94 0.82
CA ALA A 279 3.99 -2.48 1.82
C ALA A 279 2.80 -1.68 1.27
N PRO A 280 2.11 -2.09 0.17
CA PRO A 280 1.06 -1.27 -0.44
C PRO A 280 -0.14 -1.03 0.48
N TYR A 281 -0.54 -2.00 1.29
CA TYR A 281 -1.61 -1.84 2.28
C TYR A 281 -1.23 -0.86 3.40
N PHE A 282 0.00 -0.94 3.89
CA PHE A 282 0.51 -0.01 4.89
C PHE A 282 0.52 1.42 4.38
N ARG A 283 0.99 1.64 3.16
CA ARG A 283 1.03 2.98 2.54
C ARG A 283 -0.36 3.59 2.40
N ASP A 284 -1.33 2.80 1.94
CA ASP A 284 -2.72 3.26 1.84
C ASP A 284 -3.35 3.50 3.22
N MET A 285 -3.07 2.63 4.18
CA MET A 285 -3.48 2.81 5.58
C MET A 285 -2.87 4.11 6.15
N LEU A 286 -1.56 4.33 5.98
CA LEU A 286 -0.87 5.52 6.46
C LEU A 286 -1.43 6.80 5.84
N ARG A 287 -1.67 6.81 4.53
CA ARG A 287 -2.32 7.94 3.83
C ARG A 287 -3.69 8.26 4.46
N ARG A 288 -4.53 7.26 4.68
CA ARG A 288 -5.85 7.46 5.31
C ARG A 288 -5.73 7.95 6.75
N TYR A 289 -4.79 7.40 7.49
CA TYR A 289 -4.54 7.76 8.89
C TYR A 289 -4.14 9.23 9.05
N MET A 290 -3.18 9.67 8.24
CA MET A 290 -2.72 11.06 8.24
C MET A 290 -3.76 12.05 7.69
N ASN A 291 -4.69 11.59 6.83
CA ASN A 291 -5.81 12.37 6.29
C ASN A 291 -7.10 12.28 7.12
N ALA A 292 -7.10 11.57 8.25
CA ALA A 292 -8.29 11.43 9.07
C ALA A 292 -8.84 12.79 9.48
N LYS A 293 -10.18 12.89 9.52
CA LYS A 293 -10.90 14.08 9.98
C LYS A 293 -11.38 13.87 11.40
N GLU A 294 -11.70 14.95 12.07
CA GLU A 294 -12.32 14.92 13.39
C GLU A 294 -13.55 14.01 13.41
N PRO A 295 -13.63 13.04 14.35
CA PRO A 295 -14.73 12.09 14.44
C PRO A 295 -16.07 12.80 14.69
N LYS A 296 -17.11 12.33 13.99
CA LYS A 296 -18.48 12.83 14.21
C LYS A 296 -19.36 11.71 14.75
N LYS A 297 -20.02 11.91 15.88
CA LYS A 297 -20.86 10.89 16.56
C LYS A 297 -21.86 10.20 15.62
N SER A 298 -22.43 10.94 14.69
CA SER A 298 -23.40 10.42 13.70
C SER A 298 -22.83 9.37 12.73
N SER A 299 -21.51 9.22 12.67
CA SER A 299 -20.82 8.25 11.77
C SER A 299 -20.59 6.89 12.44
N TYR A 300 -20.89 6.73 13.72
CA TYR A 300 -20.61 5.53 14.49
C TYR A 300 -21.90 4.84 14.95
N LYS A 301 -21.88 3.52 14.90
CA LYS A 301 -22.98 2.67 15.40
C LYS A 301 -22.93 2.55 16.93
N TYR A 302 -21.74 2.43 17.50
CA TYR A 302 -21.51 2.24 18.93
C TYR A 302 -20.83 3.48 19.54
N SER A 303 -21.25 3.82 20.75
CA SER A 303 -20.74 5.00 21.48
C SER A 303 -19.24 4.83 21.81
N GLU A 304 -18.85 3.62 22.18
CA GLU A 304 -17.49 3.24 22.56
C GLU A 304 -16.51 3.45 21.39
N GLU A 305 -16.92 3.10 20.18
CA GLU A 305 -16.11 3.29 18.97
C GLU A 305 -15.90 4.79 18.67
N TYR A 306 -16.94 5.58 18.83
CA TYR A 306 -16.84 7.04 18.72
C TYR A 306 -15.90 7.62 19.77
N GLN A 307 -16.02 7.20 21.03
CA GLN A 307 -15.16 7.64 22.12
C GLN A 307 -13.69 7.26 21.86
N ALA A 308 -13.45 6.02 21.41
CA ALA A 308 -12.10 5.55 21.09
C ALA A 308 -11.45 6.35 19.95
N ASP A 309 -12.20 6.68 18.90
CA ASP A 309 -11.68 7.48 17.80
C ASP A 309 -11.55 8.97 18.18
N SER A 310 -12.43 9.49 19.06
CA SER A 310 -12.30 10.85 19.59
C SER A 310 -11.05 10.97 20.48
N LEU A 311 -10.81 10.03 21.37
CA LEU A 311 -9.57 9.98 22.17
C LEU A 311 -8.33 9.83 21.29
N ARG A 312 -8.43 9.03 20.22
CA ARG A 312 -7.34 8.92 19.23
C ARG A 312 -7.08 10.25 18.51
N TRP A 313 -8.15 10.95 18.11
CA TRP A 313 -8.03 12.27 17.52
C TRP A 313 -7.35 13.26 18.46
N GLU A 314 -7.69 13.26 19.74
CA GLU A 314 -7.10 14.16 20.73
C GLU A 314 -5.64 13.82 21.06
N ASN A 315 -5.33 12.55 21.25
CA ASN A 315 -4.07 12.11 21.84
C ASN A 315 -3.03 11.61 20.83
N ASP A 316 -3.45 11.07 19.67
CA ASP A 316 -2.52 10.62 18.63
C ASP A 316 -2.23 11.76 17.65
N GLN A 317 -1.01 12.27 17.73
CA GLN A 317 -0.55 13.37 16.89
C GLN A 317 -0.46 12.99 15.39
N LEU A 318 -0.28 11.72 15.05
CA LEU A 318 -0.21 11.25 13.67
C LEU A 318 -1.61 11.13 13.04
N TYR A 319 -2.62 10.77 13.85
CA TYR A 319 -3.99 10.62 13.38
C TYR A 319 -4.59 11.98 12.99
N GLY A 320 -4.82 12.17 11.69
CA GLY A 320 -5.27 13.44 11.13
C GLY A 320 -4.16 14.50 11.02
N TRP A 321 -2.88 14.13 11.02
CA TRP A 321 -1.75 15.05 11.02
C TRP A 321 -1.87 16.14 9.93
N LEU A 322 -2.30 15.80 8.72
CA LEU A 322 -2.46 16.74 7.60
C LEU A 322 -3.58 17.76 7.82
N ASN A 323 -4.56 17.45 8.68
CA ASN A 323 -5.67 18.34 9.01
C ASN A 323 -5.40 19.16 10.29
N LYS A 324 -4.47 18.72 11.12
CA LYS A 324 -4.09 19.39 12.38
C LYS A 324 -2.92 20.35 12.21
N ASN A 325 -2.12 20.20 11.16
CA ASN A 325 -0.90 20.99 10.94
C ASN A 325 -1.03 21.82 9.67
N SER A 326 -0.48 23.03 9.73
CA SER A 326 -0.45 23.97 8.61
C SER A 326 0.99 24.39 8.34
N LYS A 327 1.25 24.71 7.08
CA LYS A 327 2.51 25.32 6.64
C LYS A 327 2.65 26.75 7.15
N PRO A 328 3.84 27.35 7.11
CA PRO A 328 4.04 28.74 7.52
C PRO A 328 3.18 29.75 6.76
N ASP A 329 2.75 29.43 5.53
CA ASP A 329 1.84 30.24 4.71
C ASP A 329 0.36 30.07 5.07
N GLY A 330 0.05 29.25 6.09
CA GLY A 330 -1.32 28.93 6.54
C GLY A 330 -2.03 27.85 5.71
N SER A 331 -1.44 27.35 4.63
CA SER A 331 -2.01 26.23 3.86
C SER A 331 -1.77 24.88 4.52
N SER A 332 -2.68 23.92 4.30
CA SER A 332 -2.54 22.56 4.80
C SER A 332 -1.44 21.79 4.06
N TYR A 333 -0.79 20.87 4.75
CA TYR A 333 0.15 19.94 4.12
C TYR A 333 -0.57 18.96 3.20
N ASN A 334 0.12 18.55 2.12
CA ASN A 334 -0.37 17.61 1.13
C ASN A 334 0.69 16.55 0.83
N LEU A 335 0.36 15.26 1.06
CA LEU A 335 1.26 14.14 0.84
C LEU A 335 1.75 14.01 -0.62
N ASP A 336 0.97 14.48 -1.56
CA ASP A 336 1.26 14.28 -2.98
C ASP A 336 2.07 15.43 -3.60
N LYS A 337 2.28 16.54 -2.84
CA LYS A 337 2.85 17.78 -3.39
C LYS A 337 4.01 18.37 -2.62
N ASP A 338 4.07 18.12 -1.30
CA ASP A 338 4.97 18.91 -0.44
C ASP A 338 6.32 18.25 -0.18
N GLY A 339 6.57 17.05 -0.74
CA GLY A 339 7.87 16.39 -0.66
C GLY A 339 8.31 16.02 0.75
N LEU A 340 7.36 15.62 1.59
CA LEU A 340 7.66 15.22 2.96
C LEU A 340 8.53 13.97 2.98
N LYS A 341 9.37 13.84 4.00
CA LYS A 341 10.09 12.61 4.32
C LYS A 341 9.44 11.99 5.55
N ILE A 342 8.77 10.85 5.36
CA ILE A 342 8.06 10.13 6.42
C ILE A 342 8.91 8.92 6.83
N TYR A 343 9.53 9.01 8.00
CA TYR A 343 10.31 7.92 8.58
C TYR A 343 9.38 6.97 9.32
N THR A 344 9.23 5.78 8.77
CA THR A 344 8.34 4.75 9.31
C THR A 344 9.11 3.78 10.20
N THR A 345 8.36 3.00 10.97
CA THR A 345 8.91 1.93 11.81
C THR A 345 9.07 0.61 11.06
N LEU A 346 8.58 0.51 9.81
CA LEU A 346 8.70 -0.70 9.01
C LEU A 346 10.16 -1.06 8.73
N ASN A 347 10.51 -2.31 8.95
CA ASN A 347 11.77 -2.87 8.48
C ASN A 347 11.58 -3.47 7.08
N SER A 348 12.36 -3.01 6.10
CA SER A 348 12.15 -3.38 4.68
C SER A 348 12.29 -4.88 4.41
N LYS A 349 13.20 -5.57 5.13
CA LYS A 349 13.40 -7.02 4.99
C LYS A 349 12.28 -7.80 5.65
N MET A 350 11.89 -7.43 6.87
CA MET A 350 10.78 -8.09 7.57
C MET A 350 9.46 -7.92 6.80
N GLN A 351 9.22 -6.74 6.23
CA GLN A 351 8.08 -6.51 5.36
C GLN A 351 8.10 -7.44 4.14
N LEU A 352 9.25 -7.55 3.48
CA LEU A 352 9.41 -8.45 2.34
C LEU A 352 9.16 -9.91 2.73
N TYR A 353 9.69 -10.37 3.86
CA TYR A 353 9.49 -11.72 4.35
C TYR A 353 8.02 -12.02 4.71
N ALA A 354 7.31 -11.03 5.25
CA ALA A 354 5.88 -11.15 5.52
C ALA A 354 5.05 -11.28 4.22
N GLU A 355 5.31 -10.45 3.21
CA GLU A 355 4.65 -10.55 1.90
C GLU A 355 4.96 -11.87 1.19
N GLN A 356 6.21 -12.32 1.26
CA GLN A 356 6.61 -13.63 0.73
C GLN A 356 5.92 -14.77 1.46
N ALA A 357 5.85 -14.75 2.79
CA ALA A 357 5.21 -15.81 3.58
C ALA A 357 3.72 -15.93 3.26
N VAL A 358 3.02 -14.80 3.12
CA VAL A 358 1.61 -14.76 2.69
C VAL A 358 1.47 -15.36 1.29
N THR A 359 2.31 -14.95 0.34
CA THR A 359 2.25 -15.41 -1.04
C THR A 359 2.58 -16.89 -1.16
N GLU A 360 3.63 -17.35 -0.48
CA GLU A 360 4.12 -18.72 -0.51
C GLU A 360 3.07 -19.70 0.05
N HIS A 361 2.45 -19.37 1.18
CA HIS A 361 1.45 -20.26 1.76
C HIS A 361 0.10 -20.19 1.07
N LEU A 362 -0.45 -18.99 0.86
CA LEU A 362 -1.75 -18.85 0.18
C LEU A 362 -1.68 -19.31 -1.28
N GLY A 363 -0.74 -18.77 -2.06
CA GLY A 363 -0.64 -19.06 -3.49
C GLY A 363 -0.08 -20.45 -3.81
N GLY A 364 0.84 -20.93 -2.96
CA GLY A 364 1.48 -22.23 -3.14
C GLY A 364 0.54 -23.42 -2.90
N ASN A 365 -0.06 -23.50 -1.74
CA ASN A 365 -0.80 -24.69 -1.28
C ASN A 365 -2.24 -24.40 -0.86
N LEU A 366 -2.48 -23.42 0.02
CA LEU A 366 -3.77 -23.29 0.70
C LEU A 366 -4.91 -22.97 -0.27
N GLN A 367 -4.70 -22.06 -1.23
CA GLN A 367 -5.71 -21.71 -2.22
C GLN A 367 -6.04 -22.88 -3.15
N LYS A 368 -5.04 -23.71 -3.51
CA LYS A 368 -5.28 -24.91 -4.32
C LYS A 368 -6.14 -25.92 -3.56
N SER A 369 -5.79 -26.16 -2.28
CA SER A 369 -6.60 -27.02 -1.41
C SER A 369 -8.02 -26.49 -1.25
N PHE A 370 -8.19 -25.18 -1.15
CA PHE A 370 -9.51 -24.55 -1.06
C PHE A 370 -10.33 -24.71 -2.35
N PHE A 371 -9.70 -24.53 -3.51
CA PHE A 371 -10.37 -24.79 -4.79
C PHE A 371 -10.75 -26.26 -4.98
N ALA A 372 -9.91 -27.18 -4.50
CA ALA A 372 -10.22 -28.61 -4.52
C ALA A 372 -11.41 -28.95 -3.60
N ASP A 373 -11.43 -28.40 -2.37
CA ASP A 373 -12.53 -28.54 -1.42
C ASP A 373 -13.86 -28.02 -1.96
N MET A 374 -13.82 -26.90 -2.70
CA MET A 374 -15.02 -26.31 -3.32
C MET A 374 -15.47 -26.99 -4.59
N ARG A 375 -14.67 -27.85 -5.22
CA ARG A 375 -14.90 -28.35 -6.60
C ARG A 375 -16.28 -28.95 -6.80
N TRP A 376 -16.77 -29.66 -5.82
CA TRP A 376 -18.02 -30.42 -5.88
C TRP A 376 -19.22 -29.72 -5.23
N LYS A 377 -19.04 -28.51 -4.67
CA LYS A 377 -20.12 -27.76 -4.01
C LYS A 377 -21.11 -27.21 -5.04
N ARG A 378 -22.40 -27.38 -4.77
CA ARG A 378 -23.47 -26.93 -5.67
C ARG A 378 -23.52 -25.40 -5.83
N ASN A 379 -23.34 -24.68 -4.72
CA ASN A 379 -23.46 -23.22 -4.66
C ASN A 379 -22.08 -22.55 -4.50
N LYS A 380 -21.00 -23.15 -5.07
CA LYS A 380 -19.65 -22.55 -4.94
C LYS A 380 -19.64 -21.05 -5.29
N PRO A 381 -18.88 -20.23 -4.52
CA PRO A 381 -17.88 -20.62 -3.52
C PRO A 381 -18.40 -20.87 -2.10
N PHE A 382 -19.70 -20.77 -1.88
CA PHE A 382 -20.30 -20.91 -0.55
C PHE A 382 -20.22 -22.37 -0.05
N ALA A 383 -20.08 -22.52 1.26
CA ALA A 383 -20.02 -23.82 1.92
C ALA A 383 -21.32 -24.62 1.74
N ALA A 384 -21.25 -25.94 1.94
CA ALA A 384 -22.35 -26.84 1.61
C ALA A 384 -23.59 -26.63 2.50
N ASP A 385 -23.40 -26.21 3.73
CA ASP A 385 -24.44 -25.92 4.73
C ASP A 385 -25.14 -24.57 4.52
N VAL A 386 -24.61 -23.70 3.62
CA VAL A 386 -25.17 -22.37 3.36
C VAL A 386 -26.46 -22.49 2.52
N PRO A 387 -27.60 -21.98 3.01
CA PRO A 387 -28.83 -21.97 2.25
C PRO A 387 -28.72 -21.25 0.91
N ALA A 388 -29.35 -21.79 -0.14
CA ALA A 388 -29.28 -21.21 -1.47
C ALA A 388 -29.76 -19.74 -1.52
N GLU A 389 -30.78 -19.41 -0.73
CA GLU A 389 -31.29 -18.04 -0.60
C GLU A 389 -30.23 -17.08 -0.03
N THR A 390 -29.49 -17.51 1.01
CA THR A 390 -28.41 -16.74 1.61
C THR A 390 -27.29 -16.50 0.59
N ALA A 391 -26.87 -17.53 -0.13
CA ALA A 391 -25.88 -17.43 -1.20
C ALA A 391 -26.33 -16.45 -2.32
N GLU A 392 -27.60 -16.51 -2.73
CA GLU A 392 -28.16 -15.59 -3.73
C GLU A 392 -28.20 -14.15 -3.24
N ASN A 393 -28.57 -13.92 -1.98
CA ASN A 393 -28.60 -12.58 -1.38
C ASN A 393 -27.22 -11.98 -1.29
N LEU A 394 -26.20 -12.74 -0.90
CA LEU A 394 -24.80 -12.31 -0.90
C LEU A 394 -24.30 -11.96 -2.31
N MET A 395 -24.66 -12.73 -3.31
CA MET A 395 -24.34 -12.43 -4.72
C MET A 395 -25.04 -11.16 -5.21
N LYS A 396 -26.32 -10.96 -4.88
CA LYS A 396 -27.06 -9.73 -5.20
C LYS A 396 -26.43 -8.51 -4.55
N GLN A 397 -26.01 -8.62 -3.29
CA GLN A 397 -25.32 -7.55 -2.57
C GLN A 397 -23.97 -7.21 -3.22
N ALA A 398 -23.13 -8.21 -3.49
CA ALA A 398 -21.84 -8.03 -4.14
C ALA A 398 -21.98 -7.38 -5.54
N ARG A 399 -23.01 -7.79 -6.31
CA ARG A 399 -23.31 -7.17 -7.59
C ARG A 399 -23.64 -5.68 -7.44
N ARG A 400 -24.50 -5.30 -6.47
CA ARG A 400 -24.88 -3.89 -6.20
C ARG A 400 -23.67 -3.03 -5.78
N TRP A 401 -22.70 -3.63 -5.12
CA TRP A 401 -21.48 -2.93 -4.67
C TRP A 401 -20.41 -2.80 -5.75
N SER A 402 -20.54 -3.53 -6.86
CA SER A 402 -19.58 -3.46 -7.95
C SER A 402 -19.64 -2.11 -8.69
N ASP A 403 -18.50 -1.65 -9.17
CA ASP A 403 -18.40 -0.38 -9.92
C ASP A 403 -19.22 -0.45 -11.22
N ARG A 404 -19.27 -1.62 -11.88
CA ARG A 404 -20.10 -1.83 -13.08
C ARG A 404 -21.58 -1.55 -12.80
N TYR A 405 -22.12 -2.06 -11.68
CA TYR A 405 -23.51 -1.82 -11.31
C TYR A 405 -23.76 -0.34 -11.05
N ARG A 406 -22.89 0.30 -10.24
CA ARG A 406 -23.03 1.72 -9.90
C ARG A 406 -22.95 2.60 -11.15
N THR A 407 -21.94 2.39 -12.00
CA THR A 407 -21.78 3.15 -13.24
C THR A 407 -23.00 3.01 -14.17
N MET A 408 -23.54 1.81 -14.32
CA MET A 408 -24.74 1.61 -15.13
C MET A 408 -25.97 2.27 -14.51
N LYS A 409 -26.12 2.18 -13.19
CA LYS A 409 -27.24 2.81 -12.47
C LYS A 409 -27.19 4.34 -12.55
N ASP A 410 -26.00 4.94 -12.38
CA ASP A 410 -25.77 6.37 -12.50
C ASP A 410 -26.00 6.87 -13.94
N ALA A 411 -25.76 6.01 -14.93
CA ALA A 411 -26.09 6.27 -16.34
C ALA A 411 -27.58 6.09 -16.67
N GLY A 412 -28.44 5.72 -15.69
CA GLY A 412 -29.88 5.59 -15.86
C GLY A 412 -30.34 4.24 -16.41
N ALA A 413 -29.49 3.22 -16.43
CA ALA A 413 -29.87 1.89 -16.90
C ALA A 413 -30.93 1.24 -16.00
N SER A 414 -31.88 0.55 -16.64
CA SER A 414 -32.91 -0.24 -15.95
C SER A 414 -32.33 -1.52 -15.33
N GLU A 415 -33.01 -2.06 -14.32
CA GLU A 415 -32.60 -3.35 -13.71
C GLU A 415 -32.55 -4.51 -14.73
N SER A 416 -33.40 -4.48 -15.77
CA SER A 416 -33.38 -5.46 -16.85
C SER A 416 -32.09 -5.40 -17.68
N GLU A 417 -31.67 -4.17 -18.05
CA GLU A 417 -30.44 -3.95 -18.81
C GLU A 417 -29.19 -4.31 -17.98
N ILE A 418 -29.18 -3.95 -16.68
CA ILE A 418 -28.12 -4.34 -15.77
C ILE A 418 -28.06 -5.87 -15.63
N ASN A 419 -29.22 -6.55 -15.47
CA ASN A 419 -29.25 -8.00 -15.39
C ASN A 419 -28.71 -8.65 -16.66
N LYS A 420 -29.05 -8.14 -17.85
CA LYS A 420 -28.51 -8.61 -19.11
C LYS A 420 -27.00 -8.47 -19.16
N ALA A 421 -26.47 -7.27 -18.84
CA ALA A 421 -25.03 -6.97 -18.85
C ALA A 421 -24.22 -7.83 -17.86
N PHE A 422 -24.83 -8.25 -16.73
CA PHE A 422 -24.17 -9.13 -15.77
C PHE A 422 -24.18 -10.61 -16.12
N ASN A 423 -25.01 -11.03 -17.10
CA ASN A 423 -25.09 -12.39 -17.60
C ASN A 423 -24.48 -12.56 -19.01
N GLU A 424 -24.02 -11.48 -19.63
CA GLU A 424 -23.32 -11.52 -20.91
C GLU A 424 -21.82 -11.74 -20.68
N LYS A 425 -21.21 -12.64 -21.48
CA LYS A 425 -19.77 -12.90 -21.41
C LYS A 425 -18.98 -11.73 -21.99
N VAL A 426 -17.97 -11.30 -21.27
CA VAL A 426 -17.05 -10.24 -21.69
C VAL A 426 -15.60 -10.65 -21.44
N GLU A 427 -14.70 -10.14 -22.26
CA GLU A 427 -13.27 -10.28 -22.01
C GLU A 427 -12.88 -9.50 -20.77
N MET A 428 -12.12 -10.12 -19.89
CA MET A 428 -11.64 -9.46 -18.68
C MET A 428 -10.33 -10.07 -18.19
N ARG A 429 -9.58 -9.23 -17.50
CA ARG A 429 -8.38 -9.64 -16.77
C ARG A 429 -8.73 -9.86 -15.32
N VAL A 430 -8.43 -11.05 -14.79
CA VAL A 430 -8.71 -11.41 -13.39
C VAL A 430 -7.44 -11.86 -12.69
N PHE A 431 -7.41 -11.74 -11.37
CA PHE A 431 -6.28 -12.19 -10.55
C PHE A 431 -6.04 -13.68 -10.68
N SER A 432 -4.79 -14.08 -10.63
CA SER A 432 -4.39 -15.50 -10.55
C SER A 432 -3.07 -15.62 -9.80
N TRP A 433 -2.88 -16.72 -9.06
CA TRP A 433 -1.64 -17.05 -8.38
C TRP A 433 -0.53 -17.58 -9.31
N ASN A 434 -0.56 -17.23 -10.59
CA ASN A 434 0.54 -17.55 -11.51
C ASN A 434 1.65 -16.48 -11.45
N LYS A 435 2.76 -16.71 -12.16
CA LYS A 435 3.90 -15.78 -12.22
C LYS A 435 3.54 -14.38 -12.73
N LYS A 436 2.50 -14.26 -13.57
CA LYS A 436 2.02 -12.95 -14.10
C LYS A 436 1.11 -12.22 -13.12
N GLY A 437 0.55 -12.91 -12.12
CA GLY A 437 -0.41 -12.36 -11.18
C GLY A 437 -1.82 -12.17 -11.76
N TYR A 438 -2.08 -12.58 -13.01
CA TYR A 438 -3.38 -12.47 -13.67
C TYR A 438 -3.53 -13.48 -14.79
N ILE A 439 -4.78 -13.66 -15.23
CA ILE A 439 -5.16 -14.33 -16.48
C ILE A 439 -6.14 -13.45 -17.26
N ASP A 440 -6.04 -13.47 -18.59
CA ASP A 440 -7.04 -12.91 -19.48
C ASP A 440 -8.04 -14.03 -19.84
N THR A 441 -9.33 -13.76 -19.68
CA THR A 441 -10.37 -14.77 -19.80
C THR A 441 -11.69 -14.15 -20.26
N VAL A 442 -12.62 -15.00 -20.71
CA VAL A 442 -13.97 -14.61 -21.11
C VAL A 442 -14.99 -15.23 -20.16
N MET A 443 -15.61 -14.40 -19.34
CA MET A 443 -16.63 -14.86 -18.38
C MET A 443 -17.71 -13.80 -18.18
N THR A 444 -18.82 -14.16 -17.53
CA THR A 444 -19.84 -13.18 -17.15
C THR A 444 -19.36 -12.35 -15.95
N PRO A 445 -19.81 -11.09 -15.79
CA PRO A 445 -19.56 -10.33 -14.57
C PRO A 445 -20.04 -11.04 -13.29
N ASN A 446 -21.12 -11.78 -13.33
CA ASN A 446 -21.58 -12.61 -12.20
C ASN A 446 -20.57 -13.72 -11.87
N ASP A 447 -20.00 -14.39 -12.88
CA ASP A 447 -18.96 -15.41 -12.66
C ASP A 447 -17.67 -14.79 -12.10
N SER A 448 -17.31 -13.59 -12.54
CA SER A 448 -16.14 -12.89 -11.98
C SER A 448 -16.34 -12.56 -10.50
N ILE A 449 -17.54 -12.16 -10.07
CA ILE A 449 -17.84 -11.94 -8.64
C ILE A 449 -17.66 -13.26 -7.85
N ARG A 450 -18.20 -14.38 -8.33
CA ARG A 450 -18.02 -15.70 -7.71
C ARG A 450 -16.55 -16.10 -7.65
N TYR A 451 -15.83 -15.84 -8.73
CA TYR A 451 -14.40 -16.11 -8.83
C TYR A 451 -13.62 -15.35 -7.74
N TYR A 452 -13.84 -14.03 -7.59
CA TYR A 452 -13.15 -13.23 -6.56
C TYR A 452 -13.56 -13.60 -5.14
N LYS A 453 -14.81 -14.00 -4.89
CA LYS A 453 -15.25 -14.52 -3.59
C LYS A 453 -14.60 -15.86 -3.22
N SER A 454 -14.09 -16.61 -4.21
CA SER A 454 -13.41 -17.89 -3.99
C SER A 454 -11.96 -17.74 -3.48
N PHE A 455 -11.42 -16.52 -3.46
CA PHE A 455 -10.05 -16.30 -2.97
C PHE A 455 -10.00 -16.07 -1.48
N LEU A 456 -9.11 -16.78 -0.81
CA LEU A 456 -8.78 -16.52 0.59
C LEU A 456 -8.05 -15.17 0.73
N ARG A 457 -8.30 -14.51 1.83
CA ARG A 457 -7.65 -13.29 2.29
C ARG A 457 -6.70 -13.63 3.42
N ALA A 458 -5.70 -12.78 3.64
CA ALA A 458 -4.84 -12.87 4.81
C ALA A 458 -4.57 -11.47 5.35
N ALA A 459 -4.28 -11.41 6.64
CA ALA A 459 -3.68 -10.26 7.29
C ALA A 459 -2.45 -10.75 8.07
N PHE A 460 -1.40 -9.95 8.05
CA PHE A 460 -0.19 -10.17 8.84
C PHE A 460 0.28 -8.85 9.44
N VAL A 461 0.54 -8.85 10.74
CA VAL A 461 1.11 -7.70 11.45
C VAL A 461 2.23 -8.20 12.36
N ALA A 462 3.38 -7.51 12.37
CA ALA A 462 4.46 -7.75 13.31
C ALA A 462 4.85 -6.46 14.02
N VAL A 463 5.07 -6.53 15.33
CA VAL A 463 5.47 -5.40 16.18
C VAL A 463 6.66 -5.78 17.05
N GLU A 464 7.47 -4.79 17.41
CA GLU A 464 8.54 -4.94 18.39
C GLU A 464 7.98 -4.77 19.81
N PRO A 465 8.19 -5.75 20.72
CA PRO A 465 7.53 -5.77 22.01
C PRO A 465 7.78 -4.54 22.88
N HIS A 466 9.01 -4.00 22.89
CA HIS A 466 9.39 -2.98 23.86
C HIS A 466 9.21 -1.54 23.37
N THR A 467 9.13 -1.34 22.05
CA THR A 467 8.96 -0.02 21.44
C THR A 467 7.55 0.21 20.90
N GLY A 468 6.85 -0.86 20.53
CA GLY A 468 5.57 -0.77 19.81
C GLY A 468 5.75 -0.49 18.31
N ASN A 469 6.97 -0.50 17.79
CA ASN A 469 7.25 -0.28 16.38
C ASN A 469 6.59 -1.36 15.51
N VAL A 470 5.77 -0.97 14.54
CA VAL A 470 5.23 -1.88 13.55
C VAL A 470 6.33 -2.22 12.54
N LEU A 471 6.81 -3.45 12.56
CA LEU A 471 7.93 -3.95 11.75
C LEU A 471 7.51 -4.45 10.37
N ALA A 472 6.31 -5.04 10.28
CA ALA A 472 5.74 -5.52 9.02
C ALA A 472 4.21 -5.44 9.05
N TYR A 473 3.60 -5.20 7.88
CA TYR A 473 2.16 -5.00 7.74
C TYR A 473 1.66 -5.47 6.37
N VAL A 474 0.83 -6.51 6.34
CA VAL A 474 0.22 -7.04 5.13
C VAL A 474 -1.29 -7.13 5.33
N GLY A 475 -2.06 -6.37 4.55
CA GLY A 475 -3.53 -6.31 4.68
C GLY A 475 -4.29 -7.24 3.72
N GLY A 476 -3.59 -7.99 2.87
CA GLY A 476 -4.23 -8.90 1.92
C GLY A 476 -3.26 -9.57 0.94
N PRO A 477 -3.76 -10.46 0.10
CA PRO A 477 -2.92 -11.27 -0.79
C PRO A 477 -2.30 -10.49 -1.96
N ASN A 478 -2.98 -9.46 -2.45
CA ASN A 478 -2.52 -8.64 -3.57
C ASN A 478 -3.29 -7.32 -3.62
N TYR A 479 -2.62 -6.22 -3.38
CA TYR A 479 -3.27 -4.90 -3.28
C TYR A 479 -3.91 -4.40 -4.58
N ARG A 480 -3.41 -4.81 -5.74
CA ARG A 480 -3.98 -4.40 -7.03
C ARG A 480 -5.41 -4.90 -7.22
N TYR A 481 -5.69 -6.13 -6.78
CA TYR A 481 -6.98 -6.79 -6.98
C TYR A 481 -7.85 -6.86 -5.73
N PHE A 482 -7.25 -6.75 -4.54
CA PHE A 482 -7.91 -6.88 -3.24
C PHE A 482 -7.55 -5.66 -2.38
N LYS A 483 -8.28 -4.57 -2.58
CA LYS A 483 -7.98 -3.27 -1.95
C LYS A 483 -8.31 -3.20 -0.46
N TYR A 484 -9.22 -4.06 0.00
CA TYR A 484 -9.68 -4.03 1.39
C TYR A 484 -8.57 -4.49 2.34
N ASP A 485 -8.28 -3.66 3.33
CA ASP A 485 -7.24 -3.92 4.33
C ASP A 485 -7.78 -4.79 5.45
N ASN A 486 -7.40 -6.08 5.45
CA ASN A 486 -7.85 -7.02 6.47
C ASN A 486 -7.06 -6.93 7.76
N ALA A 487 -5.94 -6.21 7.82
CA ALA A 487 -5.16 -6.10 9.04
C ALA A 487 -5.80 -5.14 10.06
N ARG A 488 -6.41 -4.05 9.59
CA ARG A 488 -6.95 -3.01 10.47
C ARG A 488 -8.43 -2.71 10.27
N GLN A 489 -8.94 -2.79 9.03
CA GLN A 489 -10.35 -2.47 8.75
C GLN A 489 -11.28 -3.65 8.98
N SER A 490 -10.79 -4.88 8.77
CA SER A 490 -11.58 -6.08 8.98
C SER A 490 -11.63 -6.43 10.46
N LYS A 491 -12.84 -6.55 11.01
CA LYS A 491 -13.07 -7.18 12.31
C LYS A 491 -13.59 -8.59 12.06
N ARG A 492 -12.92 -9.57 12.62
CA ARG A 492 -13.17 -11.00 12.38
C ARG A 492 -13.27 -11.74 13.71
N GLN A 493 -14.09 -12.78 13.73
CA GLN A 493 -14.28 -13.60 14.90
C GLN A 493 -12.96 -14.23 15.33
N VAL A 494 -12.57 -13.96 16.59
CA VAL A 494 -11.25 -14.33 17.10
C VAL A 494 -11.12 -15.77 17.56
N GLY A 495 -12.22 -16.43 17.88
CA GLY A 495 -12.23 -17.80 18.37
C GLY A 495 -11.31 -17.98 19.57
N SER A 496 -10.62 -19.10 19.62
CA SER A 496 -9.76 -19.45 20.75
C SER A 496 -8.55 -18.54 21.00
N THR A 497 -8.30 -17.52 20.15
CA THR A 497 -7.24 -16.54 20.47
C THR A 497 -7.66 -15.56 21.57
N ILE A 498 -8.93 -15.56 21.98
CA ILE A 498 -9.42 -14.78 23.13
C ILE A 498 -9.02 -15.41 24.47
N LYS A 499 -8.77 -16.73 24.52
CA LYS A 499 -8.54 -17.47 25.78
C LYS A 499 -7.38 -16.93 26.60
N PRO A 500 -6.23 -16.53 26.05
CA PRO A 500 -5.15 -15.96 26.84
C PRO A 500 -5.58 -14.78 27.71
N PHE A 501 -6.56 -13.96 27.32
CA PHE A 501 -7.04 -12.85 28.14
C PHE A 501 -7.75 -13.33 29.41
N LEU A 502 -8.56 -14.39 29.30
CA LEU A 502 -9.22 -15.02 30.45
C LEU A 502 -8.19 -15.71 31.36
N TYR A 503 -7.19 -16.36 30.80
CA TYR A 503 -6.11 -16.96 31.58
C TYR A 503 -5.23 -15.90 32.24
N THR A 504 -5.07 -14.74 31.62
CA THR A 504 -4.38 -13.59 32.23
C THR A 504 -5.10 -13.09 33.46
N LEU A 505 -6.43 -13.01 33.40
CA LEU A 505 -7.23 -12.68 34.58
C LEU A 505 -6.99 -13.70 35.70
N ALA A 506 -6.99 -14.99 35.41
CA ALA A 506 -6.67 -16.02 36.41
C ALA A 506 -5.27 -15.83 37.03
N MET A 507 -4.24 -15.57 36.21
CA MET A 507 -2.88 -15.33 36.71
C MET A 507 -2.77 -14.06 37.57
N GLN A 508 -3.57 -13.02 37.28
CA GLN A 508 -3.63 -11.80 38.08
C GLN A 508 -4.31 -12.05 39.45
N GLU A 509 -5.28 -12.97 39.50
CA GLU A 509 -6.01 -13.34 40.72
C GLU A 509 -5.31 -14.43 41.52
N GLY A 510 -4.03 -14.70 41.22
CA GLY A 510 -3.17 -15.60 42.01
C GLY A 510 -3.18 -17.07 41.61
N PHE A 511 -3.87 -17.43 40.53
CA PHE A 511 -3.73 -18.79 39.96
C PHE A 511 -2.35 -18.98 39.32
N THR A 512 -1.93 -20.21 39.22
CA THR A 512 -0.67 -20.61 38.61
C THR A 512 -0.90 -21.53 37.39
N PRO A 513 0.05 -21.67 36.47
CA PRO A 513 -0.02 -22.60 35.36
C PRO A 513 -0.26 -24.06 35.80
N CYS A 514 0.15 -24.41 37.05
CA CYS A 514 0.10 -25.75 37.56
C CYS A 514 -1.17 -26.07 38.37
N ASP A 515 -2.05 -25.10 38.57
CA ASP A 515 -3.32 -25.32 39.27
C ASP A 515 -4.20 -26.28 38.50
N GLN A 516 -4.78 -27.22 39.26
CA GLN A 516 -5.51 -28.35 38.70
C GLN A 516 -7.02 -28.12 38.67
N VAL A 517 -7.64 -28.52 37.58
CA VAL A 517 -9.08 -28.42 37.34
C VAL A 517 -9.59 -29.70 36.71
N VAL A 518 -10.77 -30.15 37.15
CA VAL A 518 -11.44 -31.31 36.53
C VAL A 518 -11.97 -30.91 35.15
N ASN A 519 -11.58 -31.64 34.10
CA ASN A 519 -12.01 -31.39 32.74
C ASN A 519 -13.42 -31.95 32.47
N VAL A 520 -14.42 -31.18 32.82
CA VAL A 520 -15.84 -31.51 32.60
C VAL A 520 -16.55 -30.33 31.91
N PRO A 521 -17.66 -30.56 31.20
CA PRO A 521 -18.48 -29.44 30.66
C PRO A 521 -19.02 -28.57 31.79
N TYR A 522 -18.89 -27.24 31.66
CA TYR A 522 -19.46 -26.23 32.53
C TYR A 522 -20.57 -25.49 31.81
N SER A 523 -21.74 -25.43 32.42
CA SER A 523 -22.94 -24.80 31.89
C SER A 523 -23.21 -23.44 32.53
N PHE A 524 -23.84 -22.55 31.80
CA PHE A 524 -24.23 -21.21 32.21
C PHE A 524 -25.71 -21.01 31.94
N GLU A 525 -26.40 -20.40 32.89
CA GLU A 525 -27.77 -19.94 32.69
C GLU A 525 -27.78 -18.60 31.97
N VAL A 526 -28.46 -18.53 30.84
CA VAL A 526 -28.54 -17.34 29.98
C VAL A 526 -30.03 -17.09 29.74
N GLY A 527 -30.63 -16.19 30.50
CA GLY A 527 -32.07 -16.01 30.50
C GLY A 527 -32.79 -17.33 30.86
N ASP A 528 -33.75 -17.78 30.06
CA ASP A 528 -34.52 -19.00 30.26
C ASP A 528 -33.83 -20.26 29.65
N THR A 529 -32.57 -20.14 29.16
CA THR A 529 -31.86 -21.23 28.53
C THR A 529 -30.53 -21.53 29.20
N THR A 530 -30.07 -22.78 29.10
CA THR A 530 -28.75 -23.18 29.56
C THR A 530 -27.83 -23.32 28.37
N TRP A 531 -26.69 -22.58 28.38
CA TRP A 531 -25.64 -22.69 27.38
C TRP A 531 -24.42 -23.44 27.93
N THR A 532 -23.93 -24.39 27.16
CA THR A 532 -22.71 -25.16 27.45
C THR A 532 -21.81 -25.10 26.22
N PRO A 533 -20.53 -24.69 26.33
CA PRO A 533 -19.63 -24.70 25.18
C PRO A 533 -19.38 -26.13 24.71
N LYS A 534 -19.38 -26.34 23.39
CA LYS A 534 -19.06 -27.65 22.82
C LYS A 534 -17.62 -28.01 23.17
N SER A 535 -17.42 -29.18 23.81
CA SER A 535 -16.07 -29.66 24.10
C SER A 535 -15.28 -29.93 22.81
N THR A 536 -14.01 -29.55 22.83
CA THR A 536 -13.02 -29.88 21.79
C THR A 536 -12.07 -30.99 22.22
N ASP A 537 -12.18 -31.43 23.46
CA ASP A 537 -11.27 -32.40 24.07
C ASP A 537 -11.62 -33.80 23.61
N LYS A 538 -10.59 -34.67 23.54
CA LYS A 538 -10.79 -36.08 23.26
C LYS A 538 -11.46 -36.73 24.49
N ASP A 539 -12.30 -37.72 24.27
CA ASP A 539 -13.06 -38.41 25.34
C ASP A 539 -12.19 -38.96 26.49
N ILE A 540 -10.96 -39.37 26.14
CA ILE A 540 -9.99 -39.87 27.13
C ILE A 540 -9.58 -38.85 28.20
N TRP A 541 -9.79 -37.56 27.94
CA TRP A 541 -9.46 -36.46 28.84
C TRP A 541 -10.65 -35.93 29.63
N ILE A 542 -11.87 -36.34 29.27
CA ILE A 542 -13.09 -35.91 29.94
C ILE A 542 -13.16 -36.61 31.33
N GLY A 543 -13.43 -35.81 32.36
CA GLY A 543 -13.44 -36.28 33.77
C GLY A 543 -12.07 -36.36 34.43
N LYS A 544 -10.96 -36.17 33.70
CA LYS A 544 -9.63 -36.14 34.31
C LYS A 544 -9.30 -34.78 34.91
N THR A 545 -8.48 -34.79 35.93
CA THR A 545 -7.87 -33.59 36.49
C THR A 545 -6.69 -33.18 35.64
N VAL A 546 -6.69 -31.93 35.16
CA VAL A 546 -5.67 -31.37 34.28
C VAL A 546 -5.21 -30.03 34.81
N THR A 547 -4.01 -29.58 34.43
CA THR A 547 -3.49 -28.27 34.82
C THR A 547 -4.06 -27.16 33.93
N LEU A 548 -4.05 -25.92 34.41
CA LEU A 548 -4.39 -24.74 33.57
C LEU A 548 -3.46 -24.67 32.35
N LYS A 549 -2.19 -25.02 32.51
CA LYS A 549 -1.24 -25.10 31.39
C LYS A 549 -1.69 -26.10 30.31
N TRP A 550 -2.14 -27.30 30.74
CA TRP A 550 -2.70 -28.29 29.80
C TRP A 550 -3.94 -27.71 29.09
N GLY A 551 -4.82 -27.07 29.85
CA GLY A 551 -6.05 -26.47 29.30
C GLY A 551 -5.79 -25.46 28.16
N LEU A 552 -4.83 -24.54 28.33
CA LEU A 552 -4.46 -23.58 27.29
C LEU A 552 -3.68 -24.23 26.13
N THR A 553 -2.77 -25.17 26.45
CA THR A 553 -1.96 -25.92 25.50
C THR A 553 -2.82 -26.68 24.49
N HIS A 554 -3.87 -27.36 24.96
CA HIS A 554 -4.83 -28.09 24.12
C HIS A 554 -6.04 -27.25 23.69
N SER A 555 -6.07 -25.97 24.09
CA SER A 555 -7.18 -25.05 23.77
C SER A 555 -8.55 -25.57 24.26
N SER A 556 -8.61 -26.21 25.45
CA SER A 556 -9.82 -26.80 26.03
C SER A 556 -10.91 -25.73 26.25
N ASN A 557 -12.11 -26.00 25.75
CA ASN A 557 -13.28 -25.16 26.00
C ASN A 557 -13.82 -25.36 27.40
N ASN A 558 -13.71 -26.60 27.99
CA ASN A 558 -14.17 -26.88 29.31
C ASN A 558 -13.39 -26.07 30.36
N ILE A 559 -12.06 -26.05 30.24
CA ILE A 559 -11.22 -25.30 31.20
C ILE A 559 -11.44 -23.79 31.05
N SER A 560 -11.63 -23.30 29.82
CA SER A 560 -11.99 -21.88 29.60
C SER A 560 -13.37 -21.55 30.21
N ALA A 561 -14.35 -22.46 30.11
CA ALA A 561 -15.66 -22.29 30.74
C ALA A 561 -15.56 -22.31 32.27
N TYR A 562 -14.71 -23.19 32.84
CA TYR A 562 -14.42 -23.16 34.28
C TYR A 562 -13.94 -21.76 34.73
N LEU A 563 -12.91 -21.22 34.08
CA LEU A 563 -12.38 -19.88 34.40
C LEU A 563 -13.43 -18.78 34.21
N MET A 564 -14.22 -18.84 33.13
CA MET A 564 -15.32 -17.89 32.89
C MET A 564 -16.37 -17.96 34.01
N LYS A 565 -16.62 -19.15 34.59
CA LYS A 565 -17.55 -19.31 35.70
C LYS A 565 -17.00 -18.74 37.00
N GLN A 566 -15.69 -18.72 37.18
CA GLN A 566 -15.02 -18.14 38.37
C GLN A 566 -15.05 -16.61 38.33
N PHE A 567 -14.76 -15.98 37.17
CA PHE A 567 -14.51 -14.55 37.08
C PHE A 567 -15.69 -13.76 36.48
N GLY A 568 -16.48 -14.38 35.64
CA GLY A 568 -17.58 -13.75 34.93
C GLY A 568 -17.18 -12.98 33.68
N PRO A 569 -18.15 -12.63 32.81
CA PRO A 569 -17.89 -11.98 31.55
C PRO A 569 -17.38 -10.54 31.65
N SER A 570 -17.93 -9.75 32.61
CA SER A 570 -17.55 -8.33 32.79
C SER A 570 -16.05 -8.17 33.11
N ALA A 571 -15.52 -9.01 34.06
CA ALA A 571 -14.10 -9.00 34.39
C ALA A 571 -13.21 -9.40 33.18
N MET A 572 -13.68 -10.32 32.34
CA MET A 572 -12.97 -10.68 31.11
C MET A 572 -12.96 -9.53 30.10
N VAL A 573 -14.09 -8.81 29.91
CA VAL A 573 -14.18 -7.64 29.03
C VAL A 573 -13.23 -6.54 29.53
N GLU A 574 -13.22 -6.25 30.83
CA GLU A 574 -12.31 -5.29 31.43
C GLU A 574 -10.84 -5.65 31.18
N MET A 575 -10.47 -6.93 31.36
CA MET A 575 -9.12 -7.42 31.08
C MET A 575 -8.74 -7.27 29.60
N CYS A 576 -9.66 -7.56 28.68
CA CYS A 576 -9.43 -7.35 27.25
C CYS A 576 -9.15 -5.88 26.93
N HIS A 577 -9.94 -4.95 27.49
CA HIS A 577 -9.74 -3.52 27.30
C HIS A 577 -8.44 -3.04 27.94
N LYS A 578 -8.09 -3.51 29.12
CA LYS A 578 -6.84 -3.19 29.83
C LYS A 578 -5.60 -3.60 29.02
N LEU A 579 -5.67 -4.73 28.31
CA LEU A 579 -4.63 -5.21 27.42
C LEU A 579 -4.64 -4.55 26.04
N GLY A 580 -5.58 -3.63 25.76
CA GLY A 580 -5.56 -2.77 24.55
C GLY A 580 -6.59 -3.10 23.48
N ILE A 581 -7.54 -4.00 23.72
CA ILE A 581 -8.70 -4.21 22.83
C ILE A 581 -9.62 -2.99 22.94
N LYS A 582 -9.91 -2.35 21.79
CA LYS A 582 -10.74 -1.14 21.68
C LYS A 582 -12.11 -1.42 21.05
N SER A 583 -12.27 -2.60 20.42
CA SER A 583 -13.53 -3.06 19.86
C SER A 583 -14.53 -3.36 20.96
N HIS A 584 -15.82 -3.13 20.67
CA HIS A 584 -16.92 -3.50 21.57
C HIS A 584 -16.96 -5.01 21.82
N LEU A 585 -17.14 -5.40 23.07
CA LEU A 585 -17.26 -6.79 23.51
C LEU A 585 -18.55 -6.96 24.30
N ASP A 586 -19.35 -7.93 23.91
CA ASP A 586 -20.55 -8.29 24.66
C ASP A 586 -20.17 -9.02 25.96
N GLU A 587 -20.77 -8.61 27.10
CA GLU A 587 -20.57 -9.25 28.39
C GLU A 587 -21.42 -10.51 28.52
N VAL A 588 -21.00 -11.55 27.80
CA VAL A 588 -21.68 -12.85 27.75
C VAL A 588 -20.77 -14.01 28.09
N PRO A 589 -21.24 -15.10 28.72
CA PRO A 589 -20.43 -16.26 29.08
C PRO A 589 -19.71 -16.88 27.87
N SER A 590 -20.30 -16.82 26.67
CA SER A 590 -19.70 -17.35 25.45
C SER A 590 -18.42 -16.66 25.03
N LEU A 591 -18.11 -15.47 25.60
CA LEU A 591 -16.88 -14.75 25.32
C LEU A 591 -15.62 -15.59 25.54
N CYS A 592 -15.68 -16.58 26.49
CA CYS A 592 -14.58 -17.50 26.76
C CYS A 592 -14.14 -18.36 25.54
N VAL A 593 -14.97 -18.46 24.51
CA VAL A 593 -14.64 -19.19 23.26
C VAL A 593 -14.52 -18.26 22.06
N GLY A 594 -14.68 -16.94 22.25
CA GLY A 594 -14.37 -15.88 21.31
C GLY A 594 -15.34 -15.68 20.15
N PRO A 595 -16.65 -15.49 20.39
CA PRO A 595 -17.61 -15.12 19.33
C PRO A 595 -17.50 -13.65 18.91
N CYS A 596 -16.62 -12.87 19.53
CA CYS A 596 -16.43 -11.45 19.26
C CYS A 596 -15.56 -11.18 18.04
N ASP A 597 -15.79 -10.02 17.42
CA ASP A 597 -15.12 -9.57 16.20
C ASP A 597 -14.07 -8.48 16.53
N ILE A 598 -12.79 -8.81 16.30
CA ILE A 598 -11.66 -7.91 16.59
C ILE A 598 -10.74 -7.89 15.37
N SER A 599 -10.05 -6.77 15.11
CA SER A 599 -9.11 -6.68 14.01
C SER A 599 -7.79 -7.40 14.33
N PRO A 600 -7.09 -7.96 13.33
CA PRO A 600 -5.76 -8.54 13.53
C PRO A 600 -4.78 -7.57 14.18
N PHE A 601 -4.84 -6.31 13.83
CA PHE A 601 -4.00 -5.28 14.40
C PHE A 601 -4.22 -5.10 15.93
N GLU A 602 -5.50 -5.04 16.37
CA GLU A 602 -5.80 -4.95 17.80
C GLU A 602 -5.37 -6.20 18.56
N MET A 603 -5.60 -7.39 18.00
CA MET A 603 -5.19 -8.64 18.62
C MET A 603 -3.67 -8.73 18.80
N VAL A 604 -2.88 -8.32 17.80
CA VAL A 604 -1.42 -8.28 17.91
C VAL A 604 -0.97 -7.27 18.95
N SER A 605 -1.59 -6.08 18.97
CA SER A 605 -1.30 -5.06 19.98
C SER A 605 -1.54 -5.56 21.40
N ALA A 606 -2.67 -6.24 21.62
CA ALA A 606 -3.01 -6.79 22.94
C ALA A 606 -2.07 -7.92 23.36
N PHE A 607 -1.74 -8.86 22.45
CA PHE A 607 -0.79 -9.93 22.72
C PHE A 607 0.62 -9.41 22.98
N ASN A 608 0.96 -8.25 22.45
CA ASN A 608 2.26 -7.62 22.67
C ASN A 608 2.52 -7.31 24.15
N SER A 609 1.50 -7.18 24.97
CA SER A 609 1.63 -6.96 26.42
C SER A 609 2.33 -8.11 27.14
N PHE A 610 2.32 -9.33 26.59
CA PHE A 610 2.99 -10.48 27.23
C PHE A 610 4.52 -10.42 27.10
N PRO A 611 5.11 -10.34 25.90
CA PRO A 611 6.56 -10.23 25.78
C PRO A 611 7.10 -8.86 26.21
N SER A 612 6.26 -7.82 26.30
CA SER A 612 6.62 -6.49 26.83
C SER A 612 6.53 -6.39 28.35
N ARG A 613 6.50 -7.54 29.06
CA ARG A 613 6.54 -7.61 30.53
C ARG A 613 5.33 -6.96 31.20
N GLY A 614 4.15 -7.12 30.61
CA GLY A 614 2.89 -6.58 31.16
C GLY A 614 2.57 -5.13 30.76
N VAL A 615 3.44 -4.50 29.99
CA VAL A 615 3.22 -3.14 29.50
C VAL A 615 2.43 -3.17 28.20
N GLN A 616 1.26 -2.56 28.19
CA GLN A 616 0.51 -2.28 26.97
C GLN A 616 1.19 -1.09 26.26
N ILE A 617 1.47 -1.26 24.99
CA ILE A 617 2.15 -0.27 24.15
C ILE A 617 1.33 -0.07 22.89
N ASP A 618 0.84 1.15 22.68
CA ASP A 618 0.13 1.48 21.44
C ASP A 618 1.09 1.43 20.26
N PRO A 619 0.83 0.60 19.24
CA PRO A 619 1.74 0.48 18.10
C PRO A 619 1.86 1.76 17.30
N ILE A 620 3.10 2.14 16.94
CA ILE A 620 3.39 3.29 16.10
C ILE A 620 3.86 2.88 14.72
N PHE A 621 3.54 3.74 13.75
CA PHE A 621 3.84 3.53 12.32
C PHE A 621 4.94 4.46 11.81
N VAL A 622 5.08 5.63 12.44
CA VAL A 622 5.96 6.72 12.02
C VAL A 622 6.71 7.23 13.23
N THR A 623 8.02 7.45 13.10
CA THR A 623 8.87 8.02 14.15
C THR A 623 9.03 9.53 13.99
N ARG A 624 9.09 10.02 12.74
CA ARG A 624 9.20 11.45 12.46
C ARG A 624 8.75 11.81 11.05
N ILE A 625 8.41 13.09 10.86
CA ILE A 625 8.12 13.71 9.57
C ILE A 625 9.06 14.91 9.41
N GLU A 626 9.71 14.98 8.25
CA GLU A 626 10.56 16.10 7.85
C GLU A 626 9.98 16.78 6.59
N ASP A 627 10.30 18.04 6.40
CA ASP A 627 10.05 18.72 5.13
C ASP A 627 11.10 18.31 4.07
N ASN A 628 10.98 18.85 2.87
CA ASN A 628 11.90 18.59 1.76
C ASN A 628 13.33 19.11 2.02
N ARG A 629 13.51 20.05 2.96
CA ARG A 629 14.80 20.64 3.37
C ARG A 629 15.47 19.86 4.51
N GLY A 630 14.77 18.87 5.08
CA GLY A 630 15.24 18.09 6.22
C GLY A 630 14.92 18.70 7.59
N ASN A 631 14.07 19.74 7.65
CA ASN A 631 13.60 20.26 8.93
C ASN A 631 12.58 19.29 9.53
N VAL A 632 12.75 18.95 10.80
CA VAL A 632 11.83 18.07 11.53
C VAL A 632 10.54 18.84 11.83
N LEU A 633 9.42 18.35 11.30
CA LEU A 633 8.09 18.91 11.52
C LEU A 633 7.39 18.26 12.72
N SER A 634 7.58 16.97 12.93
CA SER A 634 6.96 16.23 14.05
C SER A 634 7.79 14.99 14.39
N ASN A 635 7.83 14.64 15.68
CA ASN A 635 8.34 13.38 16.20
C ASN A 635 7.23 12.63 16.94
N PHE A 636 7.24 11.29 16.86
CA PHE A 636 6.22 10.44 17.44
C PHE A 636 6.84 9.39 18.35
N ALA A 637 6.19 9.11 19.45
CA ALA A 637 6.55 8.06 20.40
C ALA A 637 5.32 7.25 20.80
N ALA A 638 5.53 5.97 21.11
CA ALA A 638 4.46 5.10 21.57
C ALA A 638 3.95 5.51 22.96
N SER A 639 2.64 5.50 23.14
CA SER A 639 2.03 5.55 24.47
C SER A 639 2.20 4.20 25.16
N LYS A 640 2.54 4.22 26.44
CA LYS A 640 2.77 3.03 27.24
C LYS A 640 1.99 3.13 28.54
N SER A 641 1.36 2.03 28.95
CA SER A 641 0.69 1.91 30.23
C SER A 641 0.90 0.52 30.82
N GLU A 642 1.01 0.43 32.13
CA GLU A 642 1.04 -0.87 32.80
C GLU A 642 -0.35 -1.50 32.74
N ALA A 643 -0.45 -2.67 32.09
CA ALA A 643 -1.70 -3.39 31.97
C ALA A 643 -1.83 -4.54 32.98
N ILE A 644 -0.77 -5.30 33.16
CA ILE A 644 -0.70 -6.42 34.09
C ILE A 644 0.68 -6.46 34.75
N SER A 645 0.80 -7.18 35.86
CA SER A 645 2.07 -7.33 36.51
C SER A 645 3.08 -8.10 35.61
N GLU A 646 4.37 -7.81 35.79
CA GLU A 646 5.44 -8.51 35.08
C GLU A 646 5.40 -10.03 35.33
N GLU A 647 5.07 -10.39 36.56
CA GLU A 647 4.93 -11.78 36.98
C GLU A 647 3.81 -12.50 36.21
N SER A 648 2.61 -11.91 36.15
CA SER A 648 1.49 -12.47 35.40
C SER A 648 1.80 -12.56 33.89
N ALA A 649 2.49 -11.56 33.33
CA ALA A 649 2.95 -11.60 31.94
C ALA A 649 3.91 -12.78 31.70
N TYR A 650 4.84 -13.03 32.60
CA TYR A 650 5.77 -14.15 32.52
C TYR A 650 5.07 -15.52 32.67
N LEU A 651 4.09 -15.63 33.57
CA LEU A 651 3.24 -16.81 33.67
C LEU A 651 2.49 -17.10 32.37
N MET A 652 1.94 -16.05 31.73
CA MET A 652 1.28 -16.18 30.44
C MET A 652 2.22 -16.57 29.31
N VAL A 653 3.47 -16.07 29.33
CA VAL A 653 4.52 -16.53 28.38
C VAL A 653 4.73 -18.04 28.53
N ASN A 654 4.87 -18.54 29.74
CA ASN A 654 5.06 -19.98 30.03
C ASN A 654 3.85 -20.81 29.53
N LEU A 655 2.63 -20.38 29.84
CA LEU A 655 1.40 -21.04 29.37
C LEU A 655 1.37 -21.14 27.82
N MET A 656 1.70 -20.06 27.12
CA MET A 656 1.68 -20.02 25.66
C MET A 656 2.90 -20.69 25.01
N GLN A 657 4.02 -20.86 25.73
CA GLN A 657 5.12 -21.75 25.31
C GLN A 657 4.65 -23.20 25.24
N GLY A 658 3.79 -23.65 26.16
CA GLY A 658 3.18 -24.98 26.12
C GLY A 658 2.42 -25.21 24.80
N VAL A 659 1.67 -24.22 24.32
CA VAL A 659 0.92 -24.33 23.05
C VAL A 659 1.85 -24.61 21.85
N VAL A 660 3.05 -24.03 21.85
CA VAL A 660 4.05 -24.20 20.78
C VAL A 660 4.85 -25.49 20.93
N ASN A 661 5.18 -25.87 22.15
CA ASN A 661 6.05 -27.05 22.40
C ASN A 661 5.29 -28.37 22.34
N GLU A 662 4.07 -28.44 22.89
CA GLU A 662 3.31 -29.68 23.12
C GLU A 662 1.87 -29.62 22.59
N GLY A 663 1.42 -28.40 22.18
CA GLY A 663 0.02 -28.14 21.86
C GLY A 663 -0.30 -27.91 20.39
N THR A 664 -1.36 -27.13 20.19
CA THR A 664 -1.98 -26.88 18.87
C THR A 664 -1.05 -26.17 17.86
N ALA A 665 0.04 -25.56 18.32
CA ALA A 665 1.05 -24.91 17.47
C ALA A 665 2.36 -25.74 17.32
N GLY A 666 2.39 -27.01 17.71
CA GLY A 666 3.57 -27.87 17.64
C GLY A 666 4.21 -28.02 16.26
N ARG A 667 3.46 -27.73 15.18
CA ARG A 667 3.99 -27.68 13.81
C ARG A 667 5.13 -26.67 13.62
N LEU A 668 5.21 -25.61 14.43
CA LEU A 668 6.35 -24.69 14.42
C LEU A 668 7.66 -25.43 14.74
N ARG A 669 7.62 -26.41 15.65
CA ARG A 669 8.76 -27.29 15.99
C ARG A 669 8.96 -28.40 14.97
N SER A 670 7.90 -29.16 14.69
CA SER A 670 7.98 -30.39 13.90
C SER A 670 8.17 -30.14 12.41
N VAL A 671 7.49 -29.17 11.82
CA VAL A 671 7.51 -28.88 10.37
C VAL A 671 8.48 -27.76 10.04
N TYR A 672 8.37 -26.61 10.72
CA TYR A 672 9.19 -25.42 10.40
C TYR A 672 10.58 -25.46 11.07
N LYS A 673 10.81 -26.41 11.99
CA LYS A 673 12.09 -26.62 12.69
C LYS A 673 12.58 -25.37 13.44
N LEU A 674 11.65 -24.51 13.87
CA LEU A 674 12.00 -23.33 14.63
C LEU A 674 12.49 -23.73 16.03
N THR A 675 13.60 -23.13 16.46
CA THR A 675 14.22 -23.31 17.77
C THR A 675 14.06 -22.05 18.62
N GLY A 676 14.60 -22.05 19.83
CA GLY A 676 14.53 -20.90 20.74
C GLY A 676 13.20 -20.79 21.49
N GLN A 677 13.02 -19.68 22.19
CA GLN A 677 11.82 -19.41 22.99
C GLN A 677 10.72 -18.81 22.13
N LEU A 678 9.68 -19.58 21.90
CA LEU A 678 8.49 -19.21 21.12
C LEU A 678 7.24 -19.45 21.96
N ALA A 679 6.33 -18.50 21.93
CA ALA A 679 5.02 -18.62 22.57
C ALA A 679 3.93 -18.19 21.58
N GLY A 680 2.70 -18.67 21.73
CA GLY A 680 1.63 -18.28 20.83
C GLY A 680 0.33 -19.02 21.06
N LYS A 681 -0.69 -18.65 20.30
CA LYS A 681 -2.03 -19.23 20.36
C LYS A 681 -2.65 -19.36 18.98
N THR A 682 -3.20 -20.54 18.69
CA THR A 682 -4.05 -20.79 17.52
C THR A 682 -5.49 -20.39 17.80
N GLY A 683 -6.19 -19.89 16.80
CA GLY A 683 -7.63 -19.66 16.83
C GLY A 683 -8.30 -20.27 15.60
N THR A 684 -9.46 -20.84 15.82
CA THR A 684 -10.35 -21.35 14.78
C THR A 684 -11.76 -21.02 15.22
N THR A 685 -12.56 -20.49 14.32
CA THR A 685 -13.96 -20.23 14.57
C THR A 685 -14.81 -21.46 14.27
N ASN A 686 -16.05 -21.44 14.74
CA ASN A 686 -17.04 -22.38 14.27
C ASN A 686 -17.12 -22.31 12.74
N ASP A 687 -17.38 -23.43 12.09
CA ASP A 687 -17.49 -23.56 10.65
C ASP A 687 -16.20 -23.20 9.86
N GLN A 688 -15.05 -23.05 10.57
CA GLN A 688 -13.72 -22.83 9.98
C GLN A 688 -13.62 -21.59 9.05
N SER A 689 -14.46 -20.56 9.31
CA SER A 689 -14.48 -19.33 8.50
C SER A 689 -13.27 -18.43 8.73
N ASP A 690 -12.67 -18.52 9.92
CA ASP A 690 -11.54 -17.69 10.35
C ASP A 690 -10.45 -18.54 11.01
N GLY A 691 -9.27 -18.53 10.43
CA GLY A 691 -8.08 -19.16 10.98
C GLY A 691 -7.11 -18.11 11.53
N TRP A 692 -6.67 -18.27 12.77
CA TRP A 692 -5.79 -17.33 13.46
C TRP A 692 -4.55 -18.03 14.01
N PHE A 693 -3.45 -17.30 13.99
CA PHE A 693 -2.30 -17.61 14.81
C PHE A 693 -1.62 -16.31 15.26
N ILE A 694 -1.45 -16.14 16.56
CA ILE A 694 -0.68 -15.04 17.13
C ILE A 694 0.43 -15.67 17.95
N GLY A 695 1.66 -15.33 17.60
CA GLY A 695 2.85 -15.86 18.27
C GLY A 695 3.88 -14.77 18.50
N TYR A 696 4.77 -15.01 19.45
CA TYR A 696 5.80 -14.07 19.79
C TYR A 696 7.09 -14.74 20.26
N THR A 697 8.17 -14.02 20.09
CA THR A 697 9.51 -14.25 20.64
C THR A 697 9.82 -13.13 21.61
N PRO A 698 10.97 -13.13 22.29
CA PRO A 698 11.38 -11.99 23.11
C PRO A 698 11.48 -10.65 22.34
N LYS A 699 11.61 -10.68 20.99
CA LYS A 699 11.86 -9.49 20.15
C LYS A 699 10.80 -9.20 19.10
N ILE A 700 9.89 -10.12 18.81
CA ILE A 700 8.82 -9.92 17.83
C ILE A 700 7.51 -10.50 18.35
N THR A 701 6.43 -9.74 18.28
CA THR A 701 5.05 -10.23 18.34
C THR A 701 4.47 -10.16 16.93
N ALA A 702 3.96 -11.28 16.41
CA ALA A 702 3.33 -11.28 15.09
C ALA A 702 2.03 -12.08 15.09
N GLY A 703 1.04 -11.56 14.38
CA GLY A 703 -0.27 -12.19 14.23
C GLY A 703 -0.68 -12.35 12.79
N VAL A 704 -1.34 -13.46 12.52
CA VAL A 704 -1.85 -13.84 11.21
C VAL A 704 -3.33 -14.21 11.32
N TRP A 705 -4.10 -13.68 10.40
CA TRP A 705 -5.46 -14.11 10.12
C TRP A 705 -5.57 -14.57 8.67
N VAL A 706 -6.35 -15.64 8.44
CA VAL A 706 -6.71 -16.11 7.10
C VAL A 706 -8.19 -16.49 7.09
N GLY A 707 -8.90 -16.08 6.05
CA GLY A 707 -10.31 -16.40 5.83
C GLY A 707 -10.76 -15.90 4.47
N ALA A 708 -12.02 -16.14 4.10
CA ALA A 708 -12.59 -15.54 2.90
C ALA A 708 -13.23 -14.16 3.20
N GLU A 709 -13.64 -13.45 2.14
CA GLU A 709 -14.37 -12.18 2.27
C GLU A 709 -15.68 -12.36 3.05
N ASP A 710 -16.48 -13.37 2.68
CA ASP A 710 -17.70 -13.74 3.39
C ASP A 710 -17.43 -14.96 4.30
N ARG A 711 -18.00 -14.98 5.48
CA ARG A 711 -17.88 -16.12 6.40
C ARG A 711 -18.53 -17.40 5.87
N GLN A 712 -19.50 -17.27 4.98
CA GLN A 712 -20.19 -18.37 4.32
C GLN A 712 -19.31 -19.06 3.25
N VAL A 713 -18.09 -18.57 3.05
CA VAL A 713 -17.08 -19.13 2.14
C VAL A 713 -15.94 -19.65 2.99
N HIS A 714 -15.95 -20.95 3.30
CA HIS A 714 -14.99 -21.56 4.21
C HIS A 714 -14.73 -23.04 3.87
N PHE A 715 -13.69 -23.62 4.47
CA PHE A 715 -13.40 -25.04 4.40
C PHE A 715 -14.46 -25.88 5.15
N GLU A 716 -14.70 -27.12 4.68
CA GLU A 716 -15.63 -28.06 5.32
C GLU A 716 -15.01 -28.81 6.51
N SER A 717 -13.69 -28.87 6.59
CA SER A 717 -12.98 -29.64 7.60
C SER A 717 -12.05 -28.82 8.46
N LEU A 718 -11.98 -29.16 9.75
CA LEU A 718 -11.03 -28.56 10.69
C LEU A 718 -9.57 -28.82 10.27
N ALA A 719 -9.29 -29.96 9.63
CA ALA A 719 -7.95 -30.31 9.16
C ALA A 719 -7.41 -29.31 8.14
N LEU A 720 -8.27 -28.78 7.26
CA LEU A 720 -7.90 -27.77 6.26
C LEU A 720 -8.15 -26.34 6.77
N GLY A 721 -9.29 -26.08 7.41
CA GLY A 721 -9.74 -24.77 7.84
C GLY A 721 -9.35 -24.37 9.27
N GLY A 722 -8.59 -25.18 9.97
CA GLY A 722 -8.08 -24.82 11.31
C GLY A 722 -6.95 -23.81 11.24
N GLY A 723 -6.84 -22.95 12.27
CA GLY A 723 -5.81 -21.92 12.36
C GLY A 723 -4.38 -22.45 12.27
N SER A 724 -4.14 -23.70 12.73
CA SER A 724 -2.87 -24.40 12.59
C SER A 724 -2.47 -24.74 11.15
N ASN A 725 -3.44 -24.74 10.22
CA ASN A 725 -3.21 -24.98 8.79
C ASN A 725 -3.38 -23.70 7.94
N MET A 726 -4.30 -22.82 8.31
CA MET A 726 -4.53 -21.58 7.56
C MET A 726 -3.52 -20.47 7.89
N ALA A 727 -3.32 -20.15 9.17
CA ALA A 727 -2.59 -18.96 9.62
C ALA A 727 -1.17 -19.26 10.13
N LEU A 728 -1.00 -20.31 10.95
CA LEU A 728 0.27 -20.67 11.54
C LEU A 728 1.40 -20.87 10.51
N PRO A 729 1.17 -21.47 9.33
CA PRO A 729 2.22 -21.63 8.32
C PRO A 729 2.82 -20.31 7.85
N ILE A 730 2.01 -19.27 7.68
CA ILE A 730 2.49 -17.93 7.27
C ILE A 730 3.45 -17.40 8.33
N TRP A 731 3.06 -17.49 9.60
CA TRP A 731 3.91 -17.10 10.72
C TRP A 731 5.21 -17.91 10.75
N GLY A 732 5.11 -19.25 10.58
CA GLY A 732 6.25 -20.15 10.58
C GLY A 732 7.27 -19.85 9.47
N ILE A 733 6.79 -19.58 8.23
CA ILE A 733 7.63 -19.21 7.10
C ILE A 733 8.30 -17.85 7.35
N PHE A 734 7.55 -16.88 7.86
CA PHE A 734 8.08 -15.55 8.19
C PHE A 734 9.19 -15.66 9.23
N MET A 735 8.92 -16.31 10.37
CA MET A 735 9.91 -16.43 11.44
C MET A 735 11.14 -17.23 11.03
N LYS A 736 10.98 -18.24 10.19
CA LYS A 736 12.12 -18.97 9.64
C LYS A 736 13.06 -18.04 8.87
N LYS A 737 12.51 -17.22 7.96
CA LYS A 737 13.30 -16.25 7.19
C LYS A 737 13.96 -15.20 8.11
N VAL A 738 13.25 -14.74 9.14
CA VAL A 738 13.77 -13.75 10.11
C VAL A 738 14.94 -14.33 10.93
N LEU A 739 14.81 -15.57 11.42
CA LEU A 739 15.85 -16.23 12.23
C LEU A 739 17.07 -16.65 11.40
N GLU A 740 16.88 -16.89 10.10
CA GLU A 740 17.96 -17.20 9.16
C GLU A 740 18.72 -15.95 8.70
N ASP A 741 18.13 -14.74 8.81
CA ASP A 741 18.79 -13.46 8.46
C ASP A 741 19.53 -12.87 9.66
N GLY A 742 20.81 -13.20 9.80
CA GLY A 742 21.67 -12.69 10.87
C GLY A 742 21.81 -11.17 10.94
N THR A 743 21.35 -10.43 9.91
CA THR A 743 21.45 -8.95 9.88
C THR A 743 20.34 -8.25 10.66
N LEU A 744 19.27 -8.99 11.03
CA LEU A 744 18.13 -8.43 11.75
C LEU A 744 18.34 -8.37 13.29
N GLY A 745 19.44 -8.93 13.81
CA GLY A 745 19.74 -8.92 15.24
C GLY A 745 18.75 -9.73 16.09
N ILE A 746 18.04 -10.68 15.48
CA ILE A 746 17.07 -11.57 16.12
C ILE A 746 17.60 -12.99 16.03
N SER A 747 17.63 -13.68 17.17
CA SER A 747 18.25 -14.98 17.29
C SER A 747 17.36 -15.96 18.04
N SER A 748 17.54 -17.26 17.75
CA SER A 748 16.96 -18.33 18.56
C SER A 748 17.51 -18.39 19.99
N ASN A 749 18.60 -17.68 20.28
CA ASN A 749 19.18 -17.57 21.62
C ASN A 749 18.54 -16.44 22.48
N ASP A 750 17.67 -15.62 21.90
CA ASP A 750 16.93 -14.61 22.64
C ASP A 750 16.00 -15.30 23.65
N VAL A 751 15.97 -14.79 24.89
CA VAL A 751 15.21 -15.37 26.00
C VAL A 751 14.23 -14.37 26.58
N PHE A 752 13.08 -14.83 27.04
CA PHE A 752 12.18 -14.01 27.85
C PHE A 752 12.80 -13.73 29.21
N VAL A 753 12.76 -12.48 29.61
CA VAL A 753 13.35 -12.05 30.89
C VAL A 753 12.47 -12.54 32.01
N LYS A 754 13.07 -13.29 32.95
CA LYS A 754 12.42 -13.73 34.18
C LYS A 754 12.30 -12.55 35.15
N PRO A 755 11.12 -12.32 35.75
CA PRO A 755 10.97 -11.26 36.75
C PRO A 755 11.93 -11.41 37.93
N PRO A 756 12.45 -10.33 38.51
CA PRO A 756 13.28 -10.41 39.69
C PRO A 756 12.55 -11.07 40.88
N GLY A 757 13.22 -12.00 41.56
CA GLY A 757 12.63 -12.70 42.72
C GLY A 757 11.59 -13.76 42.39
N PHE A 758 11.35 -14.04 41.10
CA PHE A 758 10.38 -15.08 40.71
C PHE A 758 10.92 -16.49 40.99
N GLU A 759 10.28 -17.23 41.88
CA GLU A 759 10.73 -18.55 42.39
C GLU A 759 9.80 -19.71 42.01
N LEU A 760 8.60 -19.44 41.47
CA LEU A 760 7.61 -20.45 41.16
C LEU A 760 8.14 -21.51 40.17
N ASP A 761 7.96 -22.78 40.49
CA ASP A 761 8.26 -23.90 39.55
C ASP A 761 7.10 -24.07 38.54
N LEU A 762 7.43 -23.88 37.28
CA LEU A 762 6.48 -23.91 36.16
C LEU A 762 6.50 -25.26 35.40
N ARG A 763 7.23 -26.27 35.92
CA ARG A 763 7.31 -27.61 35.28
C ARG A 763 6.07 -28.44 35.51
N CYS A 764 5.23 -28.04 36.51
CA CYS A 764 3.97 -28.72 36.85
C CYS A 764 4.12 -30.23 37.16
N THR A 765 5.24 -30.61 37.81
CA THR A 765 5.50 -31.99 38.22
C THR A 765 4.62 -32.35 39.43
N GLY A 766 3.51 -33.10 39.26
CA GLY A 766 2.61 -33.47 40.37
C GLY A 766 1.21 -33.97 40.00
N GLY A 767 0.85 -34.06 38.72
CA GLY A 767 -0.33 -34.81 38.25
C GLY A 767 0.08 -36.21 37.84
N ASP A 768 -0.79 -37.22 38.03
CA ASP A 768 -0.59 -38.63 37.68
C ASP A 768 -0.07 -38.82 36.25
N ASP A 769 1.23 -38.56 36.02
CA ASP A 769 1.96 -38.92 34.80
C ASP A 769 2.54 -40.33 34.91
N ASP A 770 1.69 -41.31 35.34
CA ASP A 770 1.98 -42.71 35.09
C ASP A 770 1.45 -43.13 33.69
N ASN A 771 2.00 -42.54 32.62
CA ASN A 771 2.08 -43.11 31.29
C ASN A 771 2.73 -42.11 30.28
N SER A 772 3.94 -41.71 30.55
CA SER A 772 4.75 -40.99 29.58
C SER A 772 5.55 -41.99 28.70
N SER A 773 4.86 -42.84 27.96
CA SER A 773 5.46 -43.54 26.81
C SER A 773 4.38 -44.01 25.83
N VAL A 774 3.56 -43.04 25.36
CA VAL A 774 2.97 -43.22 24.04
C VAL A 774 3.81 -42.38 23.07
N SER A 775 4.88 -43.03 22.57
CA SER A 775 5.45 -42.65 21.31
C SER A 775 4.29 -42.45 20.33
N VAL A 776 4.12 -41.26 19.84
CA VAL A 776 3.29 -41.00 18.65
C VAL A 776 3.93 -41.77 17.53
N GLY A 777 3.51 -43.01 17.36
CA GLY A 777 3.81 -43.83 16.20
C GLY A 777 3.35 -43.04 15.00
N ASN A 778 4.29 -42.69 14.15
CA ASN A 778 4.09 -42.31 12.78
C ASN A 778 3.12 -43.32 12.16
N LYS A 779 1.85 -43.00 12.11
CA LYS A 779 1.01 -43.52 11.04
C LYS A 779 1.19 -42.58 9.89
N ASP A 780 1.98 -43.06 8.94
CA ASP A 780 2.18 -42.53 7.61
C ASP A 780 0.87 -42.01 7.06
N THR A 781 0.76 -40.68 7.01
CA THR A 781 -0.01 -40.05 5.96
C THR A 781 0.89 -40.13 4.74
N GLN A 782 0.68 -41.14 3.91
CA GLN A 782 1.21 -41.20 2.56
C GLN A 782 0.91 -39.85 1.95
N VAL A 783 1.95 -39.11 1.66
CA VAL A 783 1.94 -38.05 0.68
C VAL A 783 1.73 -38.78 -0.64
N VAL A 784 0.54 -38.69 -1.14
CA VAL A 784 0.24 -39.05 -2.52
C VAL A 784 0.97 -38.02 -3.37
N GLU A 785 2.13 -38.41 -3.86
CA GLU A 785 2.74 -37.81 -5.03
C GLU A 785 1.88 -38.17 -6.22
N ASP A 786 0.84 -37.38 -6.51
CA ASP A 786 0.09 -37.47 -7.74
C ASP A 786 0.54 -36.37 -8.69
N ASP A 787 1.05 -36.89 -9.76
CA ASP A 787 1.39 -36.39 -11.08
C ASP A 787 0.61 -35.12 -11.50
N PHE A 788 1.32 -33.99 -11.61
CA PHE A 788 0.77 -32.69 -12.00
C PHE A 788 0.98 -32.43 -13.50
N SER A 789 0.28 -33.20 -14.33
CA SER A 789 0.18 -32.90 -15.75
C SER A 789 -1.29 -32.73 -16.20
N PHE A 790 -1.96 -31.72 -15.69
CA PHE A 790 -3.27 -31.27 -16.24
C PHE A 790 -3.50 -29.81 -15.88
N PHE A 791 -2.84 -28.92 -16.61
CA PHE A 791 -3.31 -27.54 -16.91
C PHE A 791 -2.25 -26.87 -17.80
N GLU A 792 -2.22 -27.27 -19.08
CA GLU A 792 -1.84 -26.37 -20.16
C GLU A 792 -3.08 -25.64 -20.67
#